data_2151490051a4b6ec0bdf133a4d9114ef
#
_entry.id   2151490051a4b6ec0bdf133a4d9114ef
#
_cell.length_a   1.000
_cell.length_b   1.000
_cell.length_c   1.000
_cell.angle_alpha   90.00
_cell.angle_beta   90.00
_cell.angle_gamma   90.00
#
_symmetry.space_group_name_H-M   'P 1'
#
loop_
_entity.id
_entity.type
_entity.pdbx_description
1 polymer ?
#
loop_
_entity_poly.entity_id
_entity_poly.type
_entity_poly.pdbx_seq_one_letter_code
_entity_poly.pdbx_strand_id
1 'polypeptide(L)'
;MKKENPLLEKYTLPPFNKIEVQHIEPAIDQLVDKNRKQLENLLENTKNYTWDNFFQKLDDMDDRLQQAWSPASHLHSVADNDELRKVYNNCITKLSSYSSEMGQNTSLFEAYETFKNSTSFNALTKSQQKIINNALRDFRLSGIHLDKKSKKRYKEIQMKLSELQTKFEENLLDATQAWKKLIIDKNKLSGIPESAVALAAETAKNAGKKGWLFTLEFPSYMSVMKYADDPSLRKEMYWAYVTRSSEIGPNADKWDNTSVMYDIMQYRTEKAKLLGFKNYADYSLENKMAKNSGEVMNFLNNLADRTKKYAKSEFDELKKFVSKSTNSDYLEASDIAYYSEKLRQKKFSISQEELRRYFPVNQVINGLFEITKKLYGVNIKKRSGVQIWHDDVNFYDIFDRKGKIKGSFYLDLFSRQHKRGGAWMDECIIRRKINSTIQNPVAYLTCNFTPPVSNKPTLLTHDEVITLFHEFGHGLHHMMTNINYSGVSGINGVPWDAVELPSQFMENFCWEKEALDLFAQDFETSETISNDLLKKMARARSFQAAMQMVRQLEFAIFDFRLHLEFASKKEQNIQKLLDDVRKYIAVTETPDFNRFQLSFSHIFAGGYAAGYYSYKWAEVLSADAFSKFEEKGIFDKITGKEFLQAILEKGGSCEPMEMFIEFRGREPSIEPLLKHAGIAI
;
A
#
# COMPACT_ATOMS: atom_id res chain seq x y z
N MET A 1 36.04 -23.84 3.55
CA MET A 1 34.99 -23.79 2.48
C MET A 1 34.32 -22.43 2.58
N LYS A 2 34.37 -21.59 1.53
CA LYS A 2 33.52 -20.40 1.51
C LYS A 2 32.08 -20.91 1.53
N LYS A 3 31.30 -20.61 2.56
CA LYS A 3 29.85 -20.88 2.56
C LYS A 3 29.27 -20.27 1.28
N GLU A 4 28.63 -21.06 0.43
CA GLU A 4 27.93 -20.55 -0.76
C GLU A 4 26.85 -19.55 -0.33
N ASN A 5 26.82 -18.41 -0.97
CA ASN A 5 25.85 -17.36 -0.65
C ASN A 5 24.46 -17.76 -1.18
N PRO A 6 23.45 -18.00 -0.32
CA PRO A 6 22.15 -18.51 -0.73
C PRO A 6 21.39 -17.54 -1.66
N LEU A 7 21.68 -16.25 -1.64
CA LEU A 7 21.11 -15.27 -2.55
C LEU A 7 21.67 -15.33 -3.96
N LEU A 8 22.82 -16.00 -4.16
CA LEU A 8 23.44 -16.24 -5.47
C LEU A 8 23.02 -17.57 -6.11
N GLU A 9 22.42 -18.47 -5.34
CA GLU A 9 21.87 -19.73 -5.85
C GLU A 9 20.55 -19.50 -6.61
N LYS A 10 20.22 -20.43 -7.53
CA LYS A 10 18.88 -20.46 -8.14
C LYS A 10 17.91 -21.12 -7.18
N TYR A 11 16.81 -20.50 -6.93
CA TYR A 11 15.74 -21.03 -6.08
C TYR A 11 14.35 -20.78 -6.69
N THR A 12 13.39 -21.58 -6.31
CA THR A 12 11.97 -21.41 -6.66
C THR A 12 11.21 -20.57 -5.64
N LEU A 13 11.71 -20.51 -4.40
CA LEU A 13 11.24 -19.68 -3.29
C LEU A 13 12.45 -19.22 -2.48
N PRO A 14 12.43 -18.02 -1.93
CA PRO A 14 13.54 -17.50 -1.13
C PRO A 14 13.91 -18.41 0.04
N PRO A 15 15.21 -18.71 0.22
CA PRO A 15 15.68 -19.59 1.29
C PRO A 15 15.81 -18.81 2.62
N PHE A 16 14.72 -18.27 3.17
CA PHE A 16 14.72 -17.38 4.34
C PHE A 16 15.53 -17.90 5.52
N ASN A 17 15.48 -19.20 5.81
CA ASN A 17 16.21 -19.79 6.94
C ASN A 17 17.74 -19.83 6.73
N LYS A 18 18.22 -19.54 5.52
CA LYS A 18 19.67 -19.52 5.18
C LYS A 18 20.20 -18.11 4.93
N ILE A 19 19.31 -17.13 4.77
CA ILE A 19 19.69 -15.74 4.52
C ILE A 19 20.19 -15.13 5.83
N GLU A 20 21.47 -14.73 5.85
CA GLU A 20 22.11 -13.99 6.93
C GLU A 20 22.48 -12.59 6.40
N VAL A 21 22.53 -11.58 7.27
CA VAL A 21 22.82 -10.18 6.90
C VAL A 21 24.11 -10.06 6.06
N GLN A 22 25.13 -10.83 6.40
CA GLN A 22 26.42 -10.87 5.69
C GLN A 22 26.35 -11.38 4.24
N HIS A 23 25.24 -12.02 3.82
CA HIS A 23 25.01 -12.51 2.46
C HIS A 23 24.53 -11.43 1.51
N ILE A 24 23.85 -10.39 2.02
CA ILE A 24 23.07 -9.43 1.23
C ILE A 24 23.98 -8.56 0.35
N GLU A 25 24.84 -7.76 0.97
CA GLU A 25 25.68 -6.80 0.24
C GLU A 25 26.61 -7.47 -0.77
N PRO A 26 27.33 -8.58 -0.43
CA PRO A 26 28.14 -9.29 -1.41
C PRO A 26 27.37 -9.87 -2.60
N ALA A 27 26.09 -10.30 -2.39
CA ALA A 27 25.25 -10.80 -3.48
C ALA A 27 24.87 -9.68 -4.44
N ILE A 28 24.48 -8.53 -3.91
CA ILE A 28 24.12 -7.35 -4.71
C ILE A 28 25.33 -6.85 -5.50
N ASP A 29 26.48 -6.70 -4.86
CA ASP A 29 27.72 -6.27 -5.53
C ASP A 29 28.07 -7.20 -6.70
N GLN A 30 28.08 -8.52 -6.46
CA GLN A 30 28.41 -9.50 -7.50
C GLN A 30 27.40 -9.49 -8.67
N LEU A 31 26.10 -9.35 -8.39
CA LEU A 31 25.08 -9.35 -9.43
C LEU A 31 25.10 -8.05 -10.25
N VAL A 32 25.29 -6.90 -9.61
CA VAL A 32 25.43 -5.60 -10.30
C VAL A 32 26.65 -5.61 -11.20
N ASP A 33 27.82 -6.08 -10.73
CA ASP A 33 29.05 -6.18 -11.54
C ASP A 33 28.89 -7.17 -12.70
N LYS A 34 28.21 -8.28 -12.47
CA LYS A 34 27.90 -9.24 -13.52
C LYS A 34 27.00 -8.64 -14.59
N ASN A 35 25.96 -7.92 -14.18
CA ASN A 35 25.02 -7.28 -15.07
C ASN A 35 25.71 -6.22 -15.94
N ARG A 36 26.64 -5.41 -15.39
CA ARG A 36 27.44 -4.45 -16.16
C ARG A 36 28.23 -5.13 -17.27
N LYS A 37 28.97 -6.18 -16.92
CA LYS A 37 29.77 -6.94 -17.91
C LYS A 37 28.90 -7.63 -18.97
N GLN A 38 27.74 -8.15 -18.57
CA GLN A 38 26.83 -8.76 -19.51
C GLN A 38 26.21 -7.75 -20.46
N LEU A 39 25.85 -6.55 -19.96
CA LEU A 39 25.33 -5.48 -20.80
C LEU A 39 26.38 -5.00 -21.82
N GLU A 40 27.62 -4.74 -21.40
CA GLU A 40 28.72 -4.38 -22.32
C GLU A 40 28.85 -5.41 -23.43
N ASN A 41 28.94 -6.69 -23.07
CA ASN A 41 29.03 -7.77 -24.06
C ASN A 41 27.83 -7.84 -24.99
N LEU A 42 26.59 -7.63 -24.48
CA LEU A 42 25.39 -7.60 -25.31
C LEU A 42 25.42 -6.45 -26.33
N LEU A 43 25.82 -5.25 -25.90
CA LEU A 43 25.88 -4.06 -26.75
C LEU A 43 26.99 -4.19 -27.81
N GLU A 44 28.14 -4.75 -27.47
CA GLU A 44 29.27 -4.93 -28.40
C GLU A 44 29.02 -6.00 -29.46
N ASN A 45 28.37 -7.11 -29.08
CA ASN A 45 28.27 -8.29 -29.92
C ASN A 45 26.91 -8.48 -30.63
N THR A 46 25.89 -7.66 -30.31
CA THR A 46 24.58 -7.77 -30.93
C THR A 46 24.43 -6.72 -32.03
N LYS A 47 24.52 -7.15 -33.30
CA LYS A 47 24.36 -6.25 -34.47
C LYS A 47 22.90 -6.02 -34.87
N ASN A 48 22.07 -7.08 -34.75
CA ASN A 48 20.65 -7.04 -35.09
C ASN A 48 19.85 -7.40 -33.83
N TYR A 49 19.17 -6.43 -33.23
CA TYR A 49 18.41 -6.61 -32.03
C TYR A 49 17.10 -7.38 -32.32
N THR A 50 16.83 -8.40 -31.52
CA THR A 50 15.55 -9.10 -31.47
C THR A 50 15.10 -9.22 -30.01
N TRP A 51 13.83 -9.57 -29.78
CA TRP A 51 13.38 -9.83 -28.42
C TRP A 51 14.26 -10.86 -27.72
N ASP A 52 14.49 -12.02 -28.34
CA ASP A 52 15.16 -13.16 -27.70
C ASP A 52 16.67 -12.96 -27.51
N ASN A 53 17.35 -12.27 -28.45
CA ASN A 53 18.80 -12.13 -28.36
C ASN A 53 19.25 -10.94 -27.51
N PHE A 54 18.35 -10.00 -27.20
CA PHE A 54 18.72 -8.77 -26.47
C PHE A 54 17.77 -8.49 -25.29
N PHE A 55 16.49 -8.16 -25.55
CA PHE A 55 15.58 -7.70 -24.50
C PHE A 55 15.24 -8.78 -23.49
N GLN A 56 15.10 -10.05 -23.91
CA GLN A 56 14.91 -11.17 -22.98
C GLN A 56 16.11 -11.36 -22.06
N LYS A 57 17.33 -11.10 -22.54
CA LYS A 57 18.54 -11.20 -21.71
C LYS A 57 18.65 -10.08 -20.69
N LEU A 58 18.20 -8.86 -21.03
CA LEU A 58 18.08 -7.77 -20.07
C LEU A 58 17.08 -8.13 -18.98
N ASP A 59 15.92 -8.65 -19.37
CA ASP A 59 14.89 -9.14 -18.44
C ASP A 59 15.41 -10.27 -17.51
N ASP A 60 16.25 -11.18 -18.04
CA ASP A 60 16.90 -12.23 -17.23
C ASP A 60 17.89 -11.66 -16.19
N MET A 61 18.59 -10.60 -16.54
CA MET A 61 19.52 -9.92 -15.62
C MET A 61 18.78 -9.21 -14.49
N ASP A 62 17.71 -8.49 -14.83
CA ASP A 62 16.88 -7.75 -13.88
C ASP A 62 16.14 -8.69 -12.94
N ASP A 63 15.52 -9.76 -13.45
CA ASP A 63 14.85 -10.78 -12.63
C ASP A 63 15.83 -11.43 -11.63
N ARG A 64 17.06 -11.72 -12.07
CA ARG A 64 18.05 -12.33 -11.19
C ARG A 64 18.49 -11.40 -10.06
N LEU A 65 18.65 -10.12 -10.33
CA LEU A 65 18.96 -9.10 -9.32
C LEU A 65 17.77 -8.93 -8.36
N GLN A 66 16.56 -8.86 -8.91
CA GLN A 66 15.32 -8.73 -8.13
C GLN A 66 15.10 -9.94 -7.20
N GLN A 67 15.35 -11.16 -7.66
CA GLN A 67 15.27 -12.34 -6.81
C GLN A 67 16.23 -12.29 -5.62
N ALA A 68 17.41 -11.71 -5.76
CA ALA A 68 18.36 -11.56 -4.65
C ALA A 68 17.98 -10.40 -3.71
N TRP A 69 17.42 -9.32 -4.25
CA TRP A 69 17.07 -8.13 -3.49
C TRP A 69 15.74 -8.23 -2.75
N SER A 70 14.69 -8.79 -3.39
CA SER A 70 13.34 -8.86 -2.83
C SER A 70 13.30 -9.47 -1.42
N PRO A 71 13.95 -10.63 -1.13
CA PRO A 71 13.94 -11.18 0.24
C PRO A 71 14.62 -10.27 1.27
N ALA A 72 15.70 -9.59 0.88
CA ALA A 72 16.43 -8.69 1.76
C ALA A 72 15.61 -7.44 2.10
N SER A 73 14.97 -6.85 1.09
CA SER A 73 14.06 -5.72 1.25
C SER A 73 12.83 -6.08 2.09
N HIS A 74 12.28 -7.26 1.86
CA HIS A 74 11.16 -7.76 2.65
C HIS A 74 11.54 -7.94 4.12
N LEU A 75 12.67 -8.59 4.42
CA LEU A 75 13.16 -8.77 5.79
C LEU A 75 13.39 -7.43 6.50
N HIS A 76 13.93 -6.41 5.82
CA HIS A 76 14.05 -5.06 6.36
C HIS A 76 12.68 -4.48 6.76
N SER A 77 11.63 -4.76 5.98
CA SER A 77 10.28 -4.26 6.27
C SER A 77 9.57 -5.01 7.40
N VAL A 78 9.87 -6.30 7.64
CA VAL A 78 9.09 -7.18 8.54
C VAL A 78 9.86 -7.74 9.73
N ALA A 79 11.18 -7.59 9.76
CA ALA A 79 12.09 -8.13 10.79
C ALA A 79 13.32 -7.25 10.95
N ASP A 80 13.15 -5.93 10.97
CA ASP A 80 14.22 -4.94 11.00
C ASP A 80 15.10 -5.07 12.26
N ASN A 81 16.38 -4.78 12.09
CA ASN A 81 17.34 -4.63 13.16
C ASN A 81 18.54 -3.78 12.69
N ASP A 82 19.35 -3.28 13.63
CA ASP A 82 20.43 -2.33 13.34
C ASP A 82 21.44 -2.84 12.29
N GLU A 83 21.78 -4.12 12.32
CA GLU A 83 22.72 -4.73 11.39
C GLU A 83 22.14 -4.85 9.99
N LEU A 84 20.90 -5.35 9.86
CA LEU A 84 20.17 -5.46 8.61
C LEU A 84 19.90 -4.07 8.00
N ARG A 85 19.49 -3.10 8.82
CA ARG A 85 19.27 -1.70 8.42
C ARG A 85 20.51 -1.09 7.79
N LYS A 86 21.67 -1.27 8.43
CA LYS A 86 22.95 -0.78 7.89
C LYS A 86 23.27 -1.37 6.51
N VAL A 87 23.12 -2.67 6.36
CA VAL A 87 23.41 -3.37 5.09
C VAL A 87 22.37 -3.00 4.03
N TYR A 88 21.10 -2.90 4.41
CA TYR A 88 20.03 -2.44 3.51
C TYR A 88 20.32 -1.04 2.97
N ASN A 89 20.69 -0.08 3.83
CA ASN A 89 21.01 1.29 3.44
C ASN A 89 22.21 1.39 2.48
N ASN A 90 23.23 0.55 2.68
CA ASN A 90 24.33 0.45 1.74
C ASN A 90 23.86 -0.07 0.37
N CYS A 91 23.06 -1.12 0.36
CA CYS A 91 22.56 -1.73 -0.88
C CYS A 91 21.61 -0.82 -1.64
N ILE A 92 20.66 -0.14 -0.96
CA ILE A 92 19.70 0.74 -1.66
C ILE A 92 20.39 1.89 -2.38
N THR A 93 21.47 2.42 -1.80
CA THR A 93 22.31 3.45 -2.43
C THR A 93 23.01 2.91 -3.69
N LYS A 94 23.56 1.69 -3.63
CA LYS A 94 24.21 1.03 -4.77
C LYS A 94 23.22 0.71 -5.89
N LEU A 95 22.04 0.20 -5.54
CA LEU A 95 20.97 -0.10 -6.49
C LEU A 95 20.42 1.16 -7.17
N SER A 96 20.23 2.25 -6.41
CA SER A 96 19.84 3.56 -6.95
C SER A 96 20.89 4.12 -7.92
N SER A 97 22.17 3.97 -7.59
CA SER A 97 23.30 4.32 -8.46
C SER A 97 23.28 3.48 -9.76
N TYR A 98 23.10 2.17 -9.64
CA TYR A 98 23.03 1.25 -10.78
C TYR A 98 21.81 1.54 -11.68
N SER A 99 20.64 1.75 -11.09
CA SER A 99 19.44 2.12 -11.83
C SER A 99 19.63 3.43 -12.63
N SER A 100 20.27 4.44 -12.03
CA SER A 100 20.58 5.70 -12.71
C SER A 100 21.58 5.50 -13.85
N GLU A 101 22.57 4.62 -13.66
CA GLU A 101 23.57 4.26 -14.69
C GLU A 101 22.88 3.58 -15.89
N MET A 102 21.96 2.64 -15.64
CA MET A 102 21.19 1.96 -16.68
C MET A 102 20.27 2.94 -17.42
N GLY A 103 19.52 3.77 -16.70
CA GLY A 103 18.61 4.76 -17.29
C GLY A 103 19.30 5.90 -18.04
N GLN A 104 20.62 6.09 -17.85
CA GLN A 104 21.44 7.10 -18.55
C GLN A 104 22.41 6.49 -19.57
N ASN A 105 22.33 5.19 -19.82
CA ASN A 105 23.20 4.51 -20.77
C ASN A 105 22.78 4.81 -22.21
N THR A 106 23.58 5.60 -22.89
CA THR A 106 23.28 6.08 -24.26
C THR A 106 23.23 4.92 -25.26
N SER A 107 24.17 3.98 -25.20
CA SER A 107 24.20 2.84 -26.12
C SER A 107 23.00 1.91 -25.93
N LEU A 108 22.56 1.73 -24.68
CA LEU A 108 21.35 0.97 -24.37
C LEU A 108 20.09 1.68 -24.91
N PHE A 109 19.98 2.98 -24.71
CA PHE A 109 18.90 3.81 -25.26
C PHE A 109 18.85 3.72 -26.78
N GLU A 110 19.99 3.88 -27.46
CA GLU A 110 20.10 3.77 -28.92
C GLU A 110 19.68 2.38 -29.42
N ALA A 111 19.99 1.32 -28.69
CA ALA A 111 19.52 -0.04 -29.01
C ALA A 111 17.98 -0.13 -28.96
N TYR A 112 17.35 0.45 -27.95
CA TYR A 112 15.88 0.52 -27.85
C TYR A 112 15.27 1.37 -28.97
N GLU A 113 15.83 2.54 -29.29
CA GLU A 113 15.34 3.38 -30.39
C GLU A 113 15.50 2.71 -31.76
N THR A 114 16.68 2.13 -32.03
CA THR A 114 16.94 1.38 -33.24
C THR A 114 15.94 0.26 -33.44
N PHE A 115 15.69 -0.51 -32.37
CA PHE A 115 14.72 -1.60 -32.42
C PHE A 115 13.29 -1.09 -32.60
N LYS A 116 12.90 -0.02 -31.90
CA LYS A 116 11.57 0.62 -32.04
C LYS A 116 11.27 1.03 -33.48
N ASN A 117 12.27 1.49 -34.21
CA ASN A 117 12.15 1.95 -35.58
C ASN A 117 12.33 0.83 -36.63
N SER A 118 12.55 -0.42 -36.19
CA SER A 118 12.70 -1.59 -37.05
C SER A 118 11.36 -2.26 -37.41
N THR A 119 11.36 -3.01 -38.51
CA THR A 119 10.21 -3.85 -38.87
C THR A 119 9.94 -4.95 -37.84
N SER A 120 10.96 -5.39 -37.11
CA SER A 120 10.85 -6.40 -36.05
C SER A 120 10.00 -5.94 -34.87
N PHE A 121 9.94 -4.63 -34.59
CA PHE A 121 9.06 -4.08 -33.56
C PHE A 121 7.58 -4.31 -33.87
N ASN A 122 7.17 -4.17 -35.13
CA ASN A 122 5.78 -4.36 -35.56
C ASN A 122 5.34 -5.84 -35.45
N ALA A 123 6.28 -6.77 -35.45
CA ALA A 123 6.02 -8.21 -35.29
C ALA A 123 5.86 -8.61 -33.80
N LEU A 124 6.17 -7.73 -32.85
CA LEU A 124 6.02 -8.00 -31.44
C LEU A 124 4.56 -8.07 -31.00
N THR A 125 4.30 -8.82 -29.92
CA THR A 125 3.02 -8.74 -29.21
C THR A 125 2.80 -7.36 -28.60
N LYS A 126 1.54 -6.98 -28.34
CA LYS A 126 1.21 -5.71 -27.66
C LYS A 126 1.95 -5.54 -26.32
N SER A 127 2.08 -6.62 -25.54
CA SER A 127 2.81 -6.61 -24.26
C SER A 127 4.29 -6.25 -24.45
N GLN A 128 4.95 -6.86 -25.43
CA GLN A 128 6.35 -6.56 -25.75
C GLN A 128 6.52 -5.12 -26.25
N GLN A 129 5.62 -4.66 -27.13
CA GLN A 129 5.61 -3.27 -27.61
C GLN A 129 5.44 -2.28 -26.44
N LYS A 130 4.55 -2.59 -25.48
CA LYS A 130 4.34 -1.76 -24.28
C LYS A 130 5.63 -1.67 -23.44
N ILE A 131 6.36 -2.77 -23.25
CA ILE A 131 7.65 -2.78 -22.53
C ILE A 131 8.66 -1.85 -23.21
N ILE A 132 8.82 -1.95 -24.53
CA ILE A 132 9.74 -1.09 -25.27
C ILE A 132 9.34 0.39 -25.15
N ASN A 133 8.05 0.69 -25.26
CA ASN A 133 7.55 2.06 -25.12
C ASN A 133 7.74 2.59 -23.69
N ASN A 134 7.47 1.79 -22.68
CA ASN A 134 7.71 2.15 -21.27
C ASN A 134 9.20 2.41 -21.04
N ALA A 135 10.09 1.53 -21.51
CA ALA A 135 11.54 1.72 -21.37
C ALA A 135 12.02 3.04 -22.01
N LEU A 136 11.56 3.36 -23.22
CA LEU A 136 11.91 4.62 -23.90
C LEU A 136 11.38 5.85 -23.15
N ARG A 137 10.18 5.78 -22.54
CA ARG A 137 9.69 6.81 -21.63
C ARG A 137 10.60 6.93 -20.41
N ASP A 138 10.93 5.81 -19.78
CA ASP A 138 11.69 5.77 -18.53
C ASP A 138 13.15 6.23 -18.74
N PHE A 139 13.77 5.98 -19.88
CA PHE A 139 15.05 6.61 -20.28
C PHE A 139 14.95 8.14 -20.27
N ARG A 140 13.87 8.70 -20.86
CA ARG A 140 13.66 10.16 -20.85
C ARG A 140 13.50 10.69 -19.43
N LEU A 141 12.72 10.00 -18.59
CA LEU A 141 12.51 10.34 -17.19
C LEU A 141 13.75 10.13 -16.32
N SER A 142 14.72 9.34 -16.80
CA SER A 142 16.04 9.16 -16.18
C SER A 142 17.08 10.16 -16.68
N GLY A 143 16.68 11.09 -17.56
CA GLY A 143 17.54 12.16 -18.05
C GLY A 143 18.57 11.72 -19.09
N ILE A 144 18.22 10.76 -19.98
CA ILE A 144 19.12 10.29 -21.06
C ILE A 144 19.63 11.40 -21.96
N HIS A 145 18.82 12.44 -22.19
CA HIS A 145 19.14 13.61 -23.03
C HIS A 145 19.91 14.72 -22.31
N LEU A 146 20.17 14.57 -21.02
CA LEU A 146 20.92 15.55 -20.25
C LEU A 146 22.41 15.56 -20.67
N ASP A 147 23.06 16.71 -20.52
CA ASP A 147 24.50 16.82 -20.62
C ASP A 147 25.22 16.08 -19.48
N LYS A 148 26.53 15.84 -19.62
CA LYS A 148 27.33 15.06 -18.68
C LYS A 148 27.26 15.60 -17.22
N LYS A 149 27.23 16.93 -17.04
CA LYS A 149 27.16 17.56 -15.72
C LYS A 149 25.78 17.32 -15.08
N SER A 150 24.73 17.52 -15.86
CA SER A 150 23.34 17.31 -15.45
C SER A 150 23.02 15.83 -15.17
N LYS A 151 23.56 14.90 -15.97
CA LYS A 151 23.48 13.45 -15.69
C LYS A 151 24.10 13.09 -14.35
N LYS A 152 25.29 13.61 -14.04
CA LYS A 152 25.91 13.41 -12.74
C LYS A 152 25.04 13.95 -11.61
N ARG A 153 24.51 15.17 -11.77
CA ARG A 153 23.62 15.78 -10.76
C ARG A 153 22.35 14.98 -10.56
N TYR A 154 21.72 14.49 -11.62
CA TYR A 154 20.54 13.62 -11.54
C TYR A 154 20.84 12.37 -10.71
N LYS A 155 21.98 11.70 -10.95
CA LYS A 155 22.40 10.52 -10.20
C LYS A 155 22.57 10.83 -8.69
N GLU A 156 23.22 11.95 -8.35
CA GLU A 156 23.37 12.42 -6.98
C GLU A 156 22.00 12.65 -6.30
N ILE A 157 21.06 13.28 -7.03
CA ILE A 157 19.69 13.50 -6.53
C ILE A 157 18.98 12.18 -6.26
N GLN A 158 19.06 11.21 -7.16
CA GLN A 158 18.41 9.91 -7.00
C GLN A 158 18.93 9.14 -5.78
N MET A 159 20.26 9.12 -5.60
CA MET A 159 20.88 8.51 -4.43
C MET A 159 20.44 9.18 -3.13
N LYS A 160 20.40 10.54 -3.12
CA LYS A 160 19.96 11.30 -1.94
C LYS A 160 18.47 11.11 -1.64
N LEU A 161 17.62 11.05 -2.66
CA LEU A 161 16.19 10.74 -2.46
C LEU A 161 16.00 9.35 -1.87
N SER A 162 16.70 8.32 -2.36
CA SER A 162 16.62 6.97 -1.80
C SER A 162 17.06 6.93 -0.32
N GLU A 163 18.16 7.59 0.00
CA GLU A 163 18.68 7.70 1.38
C GLU A 163 17.67 8.41 2.31
N LEU A 164 17.14 9.56 1.87
CA LEU A 164 16.22 10.36 2.67
C LEU A 164 14.85 9.68 2.87
N GLN A 165 14.35 9.00 1.84
CA GLN A 165 13.10 8.23 1.92
C GLN A 165 13.20 7.09 2.93
N THR A 166 14.30 6.33 2.89
CA THR A 166 14.57 5.28 3.87
C THR A 166 14.69 5.86 5.28
N LYS A 167 15.44 6.96 5.45
CA LYS A 167 15.57 7.64 6.74
C LYS A 167 14.23 8.13 7.28
N PHE A 168 13.37 8.66 6.42
CA PHE A 168 12.03 9.12 6.83
C PHE A 168 11.22 7.96 7.43
N GLU A 169 11.25 6.80 6.80
CA GLU A 169 10.52 5.61 7.24
C GLU A 169 11.11 5.01 8.52
N GLU A 170 12.43 4.89 8.60
CA GLU A 170 13.13 4.42 9.80
C GLU A 170 12.85 5.32 11.01
N ASN A 171 12.92 6.64 10.85
CA ASN A 171 12.57 7.59 11.89
C ASN A 171 11.13 7.41 12.38
N LEU A 172 10.18 7.18 11.46
CA LEU A 172 8.78 6.95 11.81
C LEU A 172 8.60 5.64 12.56
N LEU A 173 9.26 4.57 12.14
CA LEU A 173 9.23 3.28 12.81
C LEU A 173 9.76 3.41 14.24
N ASP A 174 10.93 4.00 14.40
CA ASP A 174 11.59 4.18 15.70
C ASP A 174 10.78 5.07 16.65
N ALA A 175 10.24 6.19 16.16
CA ALA A 175 9.37 7.09 16.94
C ALA A 175 8.08 6.38 17.38
N THR A 176 7.53 5.50 16.53
CA THR A 176 6.32 4.72 16.86
C THR A 176 6.60 3.69 17.94
N GLN A 177 7.74 2.99 17.87
CA GLN A 177 8.10 1.91 18.80
C GLN A 177 8.66 2.41 20.13
N ALA A 178 9.23 3.61 20.16
CA ALA A 178 9.87 4.16 21.35
C ALA A 178 8.86 4.57 22.43
N TRP A 179 7.69 5.05 22.04
CA TRP A 179 6.71 5.50 23.01
C TRP A 179 5.92 4.33 23.60
N LYS A 180 5.82 4.31 24.95
CA LYS A 180 5.13 3.26 25.70
C LYS A 180 4.46 3.84 26.93
N LYS A 181 3.20 3.50 27.16
CA LYS A 181 2.45 3.90 28.35
C LYS A 181 2.12 2.69 29.22
N LEU A 182 2.76 2.59 30.38
CA LEU A 182 2.41 1.58 31.38
C LEU A 182 1.26 2.08 32.25
N ILE A 183 0.21 1.29 32.33
CA ILE A 183 -0.93 1.50 33.24
C ILE A 183 -0.89 0.39 34.30
N ILE A 184 -1.01 0.79 35.58
CA ILE A 184 -1.05 -0.13 36.72
C ILE A 184 -2.46 -0.14 37.36
N ASP A 185 -3.14 1.00 37.30
CA ASP A 185 -4.49 1.13 37.83
C ASP A 185 -5.53 0.58 36.85
N LYS A 186 -6.19 -0.50 37.21
CA LYS A 186 -7.22 -1.16 36.40
C LYS A 186 -8.40 -0.24 36.05
N ASN A 187 -8.70 0.76 36.89
CA ASN A 187 -9.83 1.68 36.62
C ASN A 187 -9.60 2.54 35.37
N LYS A 188 -8.34 2.80 35.02
CA LYS A 188 -8.00 3.54 33.79
C LYS A 188 -8.21 2.76 32.51
N LEU A 189 -8.56 1.47 32.61
CA LEU A 189 -8.86 0.60 31.47
C LEU A 189 -10.36 0.58 31.14
N SER A 190 -11.19 1.34 31.87
CA SER A 190 -12.63 1.39 31.65
C SER A 190 -12.94 1.68 30.17
N GLY A 191 -13.88 0.94 29.61
CA GLY A 191 -14.32 1.04 28.21
C GLY A 191 -13.43 0.31 27.20
N ILE A 192 -12.16 0.05 27.50
CA ILE A 192 -11.24 -0.66 26.59
C ILE A 192 -11.64 -2.13 26.48
N PRO A 193 -11.78 -2.69 25.25
CA PRO A 193 -12.14 -4.09 25.04
C PRO A 193 -11.19 -5.08 25.71
N GLU A 194 -11.72 -6.21 26.19
CA GLU A 194 -10.92 -7.25 26.87
C GLU A 194 -9.77 -7.77 26.00
N SER A 195 -9.98 -7.88 24.69
CA SER A 195 -8.96 -8.29 23.72
C SER A 195 -7.76 -7.33 23.73
N ALA A 196 -8.01 -6.02 23.74
CA ALA A 196 -6.98 -4.99 23.78
C ALA A 196 -6.29 -4.92 25.15
N VAL A 197 -7.04 -5.11 26.24
CA VAL A 197 -6.49 -5.20 27.60
C VAL A 197 -5.57 -6.41 27.72
N ALA A 198 -5.97 -7.57 27.17
CA ALA A 198 -5.16 -8.79 27.18
C ALA A 198 -3.86 -8.59 26.36
N LEU A 199 -3.94 -7.94 25.18
CA LEU A 199 -2.77 -7.60 24.38
C LEU A 199 -1.81 -6.67 25.13
N ALA A 200 -2.33 -5.63 25.80
CA ALA A 200 -1.52 -4.73 26.60
C ALA A 200 -0.85 -5.41 27.81
N ALA A 201 -1.54 -6.39 28.42
CA ALA A 201 -0.98 -7.20 29.52
C ALA A 201 0.16 -8.10 29.00
N GLU A 202 0.00 -8.74 27.86
CA GLU A 202 1.03 -9.56 27.25
C GLU A 202 2.25 -8.72 26.81
N THR A 203 2.00 -7.55 26.22
CA THR A 203 3.05 -6.59 25.87
C THR A 203 3.84 -6.16 27.13
N ALA A 204 3.17 -5.89 28.24
CA ALA A 204 3.82 -5.58 29.50
C ALA A 204 4.66 -6.76 30.02
N LYS A 205 4.12 -7.99 30.00
CA LYS A 205 4.80 -9.21 30.38
C LYS A 205 6.07 -9.44 29.57
N ASN A 206 5.99 -9.30 28.25
CA ASN A 206 7.13 -9.45 27.33
C ASN A 206 8.22 -8.39 27.58
N ALA A 207 7.82 -7.21 28.06
CA ALA A 207 8.72 -6.15 28.51
C ALA A 207 9.22 -6.28 29.96
N GLY A 208 8.92 -7.41 30.65
CA GLY A 208 9.29 -7.64 32.06
C GLY A 208 8.57 -6.72 33.06
N LYS A 209 7.40 -6.15 32.69
CA LYS A 209 6.64 -5.20 33.52
C LYS A 209 5.34 -5.81 34.04
N LYS A 210 4.88 -5.36 35.20
CA LYS A 210 3.55 -5.66 35.72
C LYS A 210 2.57 -4.57 35.32
N GLY A 211 1.36 -4.95 34.90
CA GLY A 211 0.32 -4.03 34.46
C GLY A 211 0.01 -4.17 32.95
N TRP A 212 -0.35 -3.08 32.31
CA TRP A 212 -0.78 -3.03 30.92
C TRP A 212 0.05 -2.00 30.16
N LEU A 213 0.73 -2.42 29.10
CA LEU A 213 1.63 -1.58 28.31
C LEU A 213 1.00 -1.27 26.95
N PHE A 214 0.58 -0.03 26.77
CA PHE A 214 0.07 0.48 25.49
C PHE A 214 1.20 1.11 24.67
N THR A 215 1.11 0.97 23.35
CA THR A 215 2.08 1.45 22.35
C THR A 215 1.40 2.32 21.30
N LEU A 216 2.17 2.95 20.41
CA LEU A 216 1.63 3.67 19.26
C LEU A 216 1.46 2.78 18.01
N GLU A 217 1.65 1.47 18.12
CA GLU A 217 1.22 0.54 17.09
C GLU A 217 -0.29 0.64 16.89
N PHE A 218 -0.73 0.60 15.62
CA PHE A 218 -2.09 0.96 15.25
C PHE A 218 -3.18 0.21 16.03
N PRO A 219 -3.11 -1.13 16.26
CA PRO A 219 -4.13 -1.83 17.06
C PRO A 219 -4.21 -1.33 18.51
N SER A 220 -3.07 -1.09 19.15
CA SER A 220 -3.00 -0.57 20.52
C SER A 220 -3.52 0.87 20.60
N TYR A 221 -3.07 1.74 19.68
CA TYR A 221 -3.52 3.13 19.60
C TYR A 221 -5.03 3.23 19.37
N MET A 222 -5.56 2.55 18.36
CA MET A 222 -6.99 2.65 18.01
C MET A 222 -7.91 2.07 19.10
N SER A 223 -7.46 1.05 19.83
CA SER A 223 -8.25 0.50 20.94
C SER A 223 -8.48 1.53 22.06
N VAL A 224 -7.48 2.36 22.35
CA VAL A 224 -7.62 3.45 23.32
C VAL A 224 -8.45 4.59 22.73
N MET A 225 -8.17 5.02 21.51
CA MET A 225 -8.85 6.16 20.90
C MET A 225 -10.35 5.94 20.69
N LYS A 226 -10.76 4.71 20.39
CA LYS A 226 -12.18 4.37 20.15
C LYS A 226 -12.94 4.03 21.46
N TYR A 227 -12.26 3.49 22.47
CA TYR A 227 -12.98 2.81 23.56
C TYR A 227 -12.62 3.28 24.97
N ALA A 228 -11.42 3.81 25.23
CA ALA A 228 -11.05 4.21 26.59
C ALA A 228 -11.95 5.33 27.11
N ASP A 229 -12.59 5.10 28.27
CA ASP A 229 -13.44 6.11 28.91
C ASP A 229 -12.60 7.27 29.51
N ASP A 230 -11.33 7.03 29.84
CA ASP A 230 -10.41 8.06 30.38
C ASP A 230 -9.99 9.04 29.28
N PRO A 231 -10.47 10.31 29.29
CA PRO A 231 -10.11 11.32 28.29
C PRO A 231 -8.63 11.73 28.39
N SER A 232 -8.02 11.62 29.57
CA SER A 232 -6.60 11.98 29.75
C SER A 232 -5.70 10.98 29.02
N LEU A 233 -6.06 9.69 29.04
CA LEU A 233 -5.34 8.66 28.30
C LEU A 233 -5.47 8.87 26.80
N ARG A 234 -6.69 9.15 26.30
CA ARG A 234 -6.90 9.46 24.87
C ARG A 234 -6.09 10.68 24.43
N LYS A 235 -6.10 11.74 25.21
CA LYS A 235 -5.36 12.98 24.92
C LYS A 235 -3.85 12.76 24.87
N GLU A 236 -3.30 12.02 25.84
CA GLU A 236 -1.87 11.67 25.89
C GLU A 236 -1.45 10.83 24.68
N MET A 237 -2.24 9.79 24.37
CA MET A 237 -1.94 8.93 23.21
C MET A 237 -2.12 9.65 21.88
N TYR A 238 -3.17 10.47 21.74
CA TYR A 238 -3.38 11.29 20.55
C TYR A 238 -2.20 12.24 20.32
N TRP A 239 -1.79 12.97 21.36
CA TRP A 239 -0.65 13.88 21.29
C TRP A 239 0.63 13.13 20.89
N ALA A 240 0.93 12.02 21.55
CA ALA A 240 2.11 11.21 21.21
C ALA A 240 2.07 10.68 19.76
N TYR A 241 0.89 10.31 19.26
CA TYR A 241 0.73 9.76 17.91
C TYR A 241 0.87 10.81 16.80
N VAL A 242 0.22 11.98 16.97
CA VAL A 242 0.22 13.03 15.93
C VAL A 242 1.48 13.89 15.93
N THR A 243 2.35 13.73 16.92
CA THR A 243 3.66 14.40 17.02
C THR A 243 4.84 13.47 16.78
N ARG A 244 4.59 12.26 16.25
CA ARG A 244 5.68 11.32 15.90
C ARG A 244 6.62 11.97 14.88
N SER A 245 7.89 11.69 15.03
CA SER A 245 8.95 12.13 14.12
C SER A 245 8.97 13.67 13.92
N SER A 246 8.75 14.41 15.00
CA SER A 246 8.71 15.88 14.95
C SER A 246 9.57 16.54 16.02
N GLU A 247 9.67 17.86 15.92
CA GLU A 247 10.35 18.77 16.86
C GLU A 247 9.63 18.90 18.20
N ILE A 248 8.43 18.35 18.33
CA ILE A 248 7.61 18.37 19.53
C ILE A 248 7.15 16.95 19.89
N GLY A 249 6.54 16.81 21.06
CA GLY A 249 6.01 15.53 21.50
C GLY A 249 6.94 14.79 22.48
N PRO A 250 6.60 13.53 22.83
CA PRO A 250 7.35 12.79 23.86
C PRO A 250 8.79 12.43 23.45
N ASN A 251 9.05 12.37 22.16
CA ASN A 251 10.35 12.07 21.58
C ASN A 251 10.85 13.23 20.69
N ALA A 252 10.56 14.46 21.10
CA ALA A 252 10.94 15.68 20.37
C ALA A 252 12.40 15.61 19.88
N ASP A 253 12.64 16.01 18.66
CA ASP A 253 13.95 16.11 17.99
C ASP A 253 14.69 14.78 17.77
N LYS A 254 14.33 13.68 18.44
CA LYS A 254 15.12 12.44 18.38
C LYS A 254 15.06 11.75 17.01
N TRP A 255 13.89 11.74 16.37
CA TRP A 255 13.67 11.17 15.05
C TRP A 255 12.93 12.17 14.16
N ASP A 256 13.28 13.42 14.25
CA ASP A 256 12.59 14.50 13.55
C ASP A 256 12.77 14.42 12.04
N ASN A 257 11.65 14.33 11.33
CA ASN A 257 11.58 14.28 9.88
C ASN A 257 11.46 15.67 9.23
N THR A 258 11.48 16.76 9.99
CA THR A 258 11.28 18.11 9.45
C THR A 258 12.30 18.43 8.36
N SER A 259 13.60 18.30 8.67
CA SER A 259 14.65 18.57 7.68
C SER A 259 14.63 17.55 6.53
N VAL A 260 14.37 16.28 6.85
CA VAL A 260 14.29 15.19 5.85
C VAL A 260 13.18 15.46 4.83
N MET A 261 11.99 15.87 5.30
CA MET A 261 10.85 16.23 4.46
C MET A 261 11.18 17.38 3.51
N TYR A 262 11.78 18.45 4.02
CA TYR A 262 12.18 19.60 3.20
C TYR A 262 13.25 19.25 2.18
N ASP A 263 14.24 18.45 2.54
CA ASP A 263 15.29 18.00 1.63
C ASP A 263 14.72 17.09 0.51
N ILE A 264 13.80 16.17 0.83
CA ILE A 264 13.07 15.38 -0.16
C ILE A 264 12.35 16.30 -1.15
N MET A 265 11.61 17.29 -0.69
CA MET A 265 10.88 18.21 -1.56
C MET A 265 11.81 19.06 -2.43
N GLN A 266 12.93 19.50 -1.87
CA GLN A 266 13.94 20.25 -2.62
C GLN A 266 14.54 19.38 -3.75
N TYR A 267 14.96 18.15 -3.45
CA TYR A 267 15.50 17.24 -4.47
C TYR A 267 14.47 16.81 -5.51
N ARG A 268 13.21 16.60 -5.13
CA ARG A 268 12.13 16.34 -6.10
C ARG A 268 11.91 17.51 -7.05
N THR A 269 11.88 18.73 -6.53
CA THR A 269 11.73 19.95 -7.33
C THR A 269 12.92 20.15 -8.27
N GLU A 270 14.15 19.95 -7.78
CA GLU A 270 15.36 20.04 -8.58
C GLU A 270 15.37 18.97 -9.70
N LYS A 271 14.99 17.72 -9.37
CA LYS A 271 14.87 16.63 -10.33
C LYS A 271 13.90 16.97 -11.45
N ALA A 272 12.70 17.44 -11.12
CA ALA A 272 11.68 17.80 -12.10
C ALA A 272 12.18 18.92 -13.04
N LYS A 273 12.75 19.99 -12.48
CA LYS A 273 13.32 21.10 -13.25
C LYS A 273 14.48 20.65 -14.15
N LEU A 274 15.36 19.80 -13.64
CA LEU A 274 16.48 19.24 -14.40
C LEU A 274 16.01 18.48 -15.65
N LEU A 275 14.86 17.80 -15.53
CA LEU A 275 14.22 17.05 -16.63
C LEU A 275 13.29 17.90 -17.51
N GLY A 276 13.21 19.23 -17.28
CA GLY A 276 12.40 20.15 -18.07
C GLY A 276 10.94 20.29 -17.65
N PHE A 277 10.54 19.70 -16.52
CA PHE A 277 9.19 19.86 -15.97
C PHE A 277 9.07 21.13 -15.13
N LYS A 278 7.87 21.72 -15.12
CA LYS A 278 7.58 22.91 -14.30
C LYS A 278 7.66 22.62 -12.81
N ASN A 279 7.17 21.46 -12.39
CA ASN A 279 7.08 20.98 -11.02
C ASN A 279 7.11 19.45 -10.96
N TYR A 280 7.18 18.90 -9.75
CA TYR A 280 7.24 17.44 -9.57
C TYR A 280 5.91 16.74 -9.85
N ALA A 281 4.76 17.42 -9.69
CA ALA A 281 3.46 16.83 -10.01
C ALA A 281 3.36 16.50 -11.52
N ASP A 282 3.74 17.44 -12.39
CA ASP A 282 3.76 17.19 -13.83
C ASP A 282 4.72 16.04 -14.22
N TYR A 283 5.91 15.97 -13.60
CA TYR A 283 6.84 14.85 -13.77
C TYR A 283 6.19 13.52 -13.33
N SER A 284 5.50 13.52 -12.20
CA SER A 284 4.87 12.33 -11.62
C SER A 284 3.74 11.77 -12.47
N LEU A 285 3.05 12.62 -13.26
CA LEU A 285 1.94 12.21 -14.10
C LEU A 285 2.37 11.51 -15.41
N GLU A 286 3.63 11.59 -15.83
CA GLU A 286 4.11 10.97 -17.08
C GLU A 286 3.89 9.44 -17.17
N ASN A 287 3.72 8.77 -16.05
CA ASN A 287 3.45 7.33 -15.98
C ASN A 287 2.12 7.00 -15.30
N LYS A 288 1.15 7.91 -15.32
CA LYS A 288 -0.18 7.77 -14.73
C LYS A 288 -1.29 7.86 -15.78
N MET A 289 -2.52 7.52 -15.39
CA MET A 289 -3.71 7.65 -16.24
C MET A 289 -4.12 9.10 -16.43
N ALA A 290 -4.04 9.91 -15.36
CA ALA A 290 -4.39 11.31 -15.38
C ALA A 290 -3.44 12.08 -16.32
N LYS A 291 -4.02 12.85 -17.23
CA LYS A 291 -3.28 13.48 -18.35
C LYS A 291 -2.50 14.72 -17.97
N ASN A 292 -2.93 15.42 -16.93
CA ASN A 292 -2.29 16.66 -16.47
C ASN A 292 -2.77 17.05 -15.06
N SER A 293 -2.03 17.97 -14.44
CA SER A 293 -2.30 18.46 -13.09
C SER A 293 -3.66 19.15 -12.93
N GLY A 294 -4.19 19.77 -14.00
CA GLY A 294 -5.52 20.37 -13.99
C GLY A 294 -6.63 19.32 -13.86
N GLU A 295 -6.51 18.19 -14.54
CA GLU A 295 -7.47 17.08 -14.45
C GLU A 295 -7.54 16.52 -13.03
N VAL A 296 -6.38 16.29 -12.38
CA VAL A 296 -6.33 15.81 -11.00
C VAL A 296 -6.96 16.80 -10.03
N MET A 297 -6.60 18.08 -10.12
CA MET A 297 -7.18 19.10 -9.23
C MET A 297 -8.67 19.29 -9.44
N ASN A 298 -9.15 19.25 -10.69
CA ASN A 298 -10.59 19.32 -10.98
C ASN A 298 -11.35 18.12 -10.40
N PHE A 299 -10.77 16.93 -10.51
CA PHE A 299 -11.34 15.72 -9.90
C PHE A 299 -11.45 15.84 -8.39
N LEU A 300 -10.34 16.22 -7.71
CA LEU A 300 -10.32 16.38 -6.26
C LEU A 300 -11.27 17.47 -5.76
N ASN A 301 -11.31 18.61 -6.44
CA ASN A 301 -12.21 19.71 -6.10
C ASN A 301 -13.68 19.33 -6.32
N ASN A 302 -14.01 18.63 -7.41
CA ASN A 302 -15.38 18.15 -7.67
C ASN A 302 -15.87 17.21 -6.56
N LEU A 303 -15.01 16.28 -6.11
CA LEU A 303 -15.33 15.42 -4.97
C LEU A 303 -15.48 16.22 -3.67
N ALA A 304 -14.62 17.19 -3.44
CA ALA A 304 -14.66 18.05 -2.25
C ALA A 304 -15.98 18.84 -2.17
N ASP A 305 -16.37 19.47 -3.27
CA ASP A 305 -17.59 20.28 -3.34
C ASP A 305 -18.86 19.45 -3.11
N ARG A 306 -18.90 18.24 -3.65
CA ARG A 306 -20.03 17.31 -3.45
C ARG A 306 -20.11 16.75 -2.04
N THR A 307 -18.96 16.55 -1.37
CA THR A 307 -18.87 15.80 -0.10
C THR A 307 -18.90 16.70 1.13
N LYS A 308 -18.30 17.89 1.08
CA LYS A 308 -18.09 18.76 2.25
C LYS A 308 -19.37 19.09 3.02
N LYS A 309 -20.49 19.32 2.31
CA LYS A 309 -21.79 19.62 2.93
C LYS A 309 -22.27 18.46 3.80
N TYR A 310 -22.14 17.24 3.29
CA TYR A 310 -22.53 16.02 4.02
C TYR A 310 -21.61 15.77 5.21
N ALA A 311 -20.30 15.91 5.03
CA ALA A 311 -19.32 15.79 6.11
C ALA A 311 -19.56 16.78 7.23
N LYS A 312 -19.93 18.03 6.90
CA LYS A 312 -20.31 19.04 7.90
C LYS A 312 -21.57 18.62 8.66
N SER A 313 -22.58 18.11 7.98
CA SER A 313 -23.82 17.62 8.62
C SER A 313 -23.53 16.45 9.58
N GLU A 314 -22.67 15.51 9.17
CA GLU A 314 -22.25 14.39 10.02
C GLU A 314 -21.49 14.86 11.25
N PHE A 315 -20.58 15.83 11.10
CA PHE A 315 -19.82 16.40 12.21
C PHE A 315 -20.72 17.23 13.16
N ASP A 316 -21.68 17.97 12.63
CA ASP A 316 -22.65 18.71 13.44
C ASP A 316 -23.58 17.75 14.23
N GLU A 317 -23.93 16.59 13.66
CA GLU A 317 -24.62 15.53 14.37
C GLU A 317 -23.77 14.98 15.53
N LEU A 318 -22.48 14.74 15.29
CA LEU A 318 -21.55 14.28 16.31
C LEU A 318 -21.42 15.30 17.45
N LYS A 319 -21.25 16.59 17.14
CA LYS A 319 -21.20 17.66 18.15
C LYS A 319 -22.48 17.72 18.98
N LYS A 320 -23.64 17.66 18.36
CA LYS A 320 -24.94 17.59 19.07
C LYS A 320 -25.05 16.39 20.01
N PHE A 321 -24.48 15.24 19.60
CA PHE A 321 -24.44 14.06 20.44
C PHE A 321 -23.55 14.25 21.64
N VAL A 322 -22.36 14.84 21.47
CA VAL A 322 -21.40 15.10 22.54
C VAL A 322 -21.96 16.13 23.54
N SER A 323 -22.49 17.24 23.05
CA SER A 323 -23.12 18.27 23.90
C SER A 323 -24.20 17.71 24.81
N LYS A 324 -25.06 16.84 24.28
CA LYS A 324 -26.08 16.14 25.09
C LYS A 324 -25.52 15.14 26.11
N SER A 325 -24.34 14.60 25.86
CA SER A 325 -23.73 13.56 26.71
C SER A 325 -22.80 14.14 27.78
N THR A 326 -22.20 15.31 27.55
CA THR A 326 -21.15 15.88 28.40
C THR A 326 -21.49 17.26 28.95
N ASN A 327 -22.62 17.87 28.53
CA ASN A 327 -22.95 19.27 28.77
C ASN A 327 -21.85 20.28 28.32
N SER A 328 -21.06 19.91 27.32
CA SER A 328 -19.99 20.72 26.72
C SER A 328 -20.20 20.81 25.22
N ASP A 329 -20.13 22.01 24.66
CA ASP A 329 -20.21 22.22 23.20
C ASP A 329 -18.85 22.02 22.51
N TYR A 330 -17.79 21.77 23.28
CA TYR A 330 -16.45 21.57 22.77
C TYR A 330 -16.12 20.09 22.61
N LEU A 331 -15.64 19.72 21.42
CA LEU A 331 -15.20 18.37 21.08
C LEU A 331 -13.70 18.41 20.71
N GLU A 332 -12.86 17.85 21.58
CA GLU A 332 -11.43 17.74 21.32
C GLU A 332 -11.15 16.73 20.16
N ALA A 333 -10.09 16.99 19.40
CA ALA A 333 -9.67 16.09 18.32
C ALA A 333 -9.35 14.67 18.83
N SER A 334 -8.83 14.54 20.05
CA SER A 334 -8.59 13.25 20.74
C SER A 334 -9.86 12.47 21.05
N ASP A 335 -11.02 13.11 21.05
CA ASP A 335 -12.29 12.52 21.46
C ASP A 335 -13.19 12.16 20.27
N ILE A 336 -12.85 12.60 19.06
CA ILE A 336 -13.67 12.38 17.85
C ILE A 336 -13.90 10.87 17.64
N ALA A 337 -12.86 10.05 17.69
CA ALA A 337 -12.98 8.61 17.45
C ALA A 337 -13.84 7.92 18.51
N TYR A 338 -13.69 8.30 19.78
CA TYR A 338 -14.45 7.77 20.89
C TYR A 338 -15.96 8.09 20.78
N TYR A 339 -16.29 9.36 20.57
CA TYR A 339 -17.70 9.75 20.44
C TYR A 339 -18.32 9.31 19.11
N SER A 340 -17.55 9.18 18.06
CA SER A 340 -18.02 8.56 16.82
C SER A 340 -18.44 7.10 17.05
N GLU A 341 -17.64 6.32 17.78
CA GLU A 341 -18.00 4.95 18.13
C GLU A 341 -19.24 4.90 19.04
N LYS A 342 -19.33 5.74 20.07
CA LYS A 342 -20.51 5.85 20.92
C LYS A 342 -21.78 6.26 20.15
N LEU A 343 -21.68 7.20 19.20
CA LEU A 343 -22.78 7.60 18.34
C LEU A 343 -23.20 6.45 17.42
N ARG A 344 -22.25 5.73 16.84
CA ARG A 344 -22.51 4.55 16.00
C ARG A 344 -23.26 3.46 16.77
N GLN A 345 -22.79 3.12 17.97
CA GLN A 345 -23.47 2.18 18.86
C GLN A 345 -24.89 2.62 19.18
N LYS A 346 -25.09 3.91 19.48
CA LYS A 346 -26.43 4.46 19.75
C LYS A 346 -27.36 4.41 18.54
N LYS A 347 -26.88 4.74 17.33
CA LYS A 347 -27.69 4.81 16.10
C LYS A 347 -28.08 3.45 15.56
N PHE A 348 -27.14 2.53 15.58
CA PHE A 348 -27.29 1.25 14.88
C PHE A 348 -27.36 0.05 15.82
N SER A 349 -27.14 0.23 17.12
CA SER A 349 -27.05 -0.86 18.09
C SER A 349 -26.08 -1.93 17.65
N ILE A 350 -24.88 -1.51 17.23
CA ILE A 350 -23.79 -2.36 16.76
C ILE A 350 -22.45 -1.76 17.18
N SER A 351 -21.51 -2.59 17.64
CA SER A 351 -20.13 -2.19 17.89
C SER A 351 -19.15 -2.98 17.02
N GLN A 352 -17.99 -2.43 16.76
CA GLN A 352 -16.92 -3.18 16.06
C GLN A 352 -16.48 -4.40 16.86
N GLU A 353 -16.47 -4.30 18.19
CA GLU A 353 -16.07 -5.41 19.07
C GLU A 353 -17.12 -6.53 19.09
N GLU A 354 -18.43 -6.19 19.01
CA GLU A 354 -19.50 -7.18 18.86
C GLU A 354 -19.42 -7.91 17.50
N LEU A 355 -19.12 -7.18 16.42
CA LEU A 355 -18.93 -7.78 15.11
C LEU A 355 -17.74 -8.72 15.05
N ARG A 356 -16.69 -8.44 15.79
CA ARG A 356 -15.44 -9.19 15.82
C ARG A 356 -15.64 -10.69 16.03
N ARG A 357 -16.62 -11.09 16.86
CA ARG A 357 -16.93 -12.48 17.12
C ARG A 357 -17.33 -13.29 15.88
N TYR A 358 -17.79 -12.61 14.82
CA TYR A 358 -18.16 -13.23 13.54
C TYR A 358 -16.99 -13.35 12.56
N PHE A 359 -15.82 -12.84 12.89
CA PHE A 359 -14.67 -12.83 11.99
C PHE A 359 -13.43 -13.55 12.56
N PRO A 360 -13.53 -14.86 12.87
CA PRO A 360 -12.35 -15.65 13.18
C PRO A 360 -11.41 -15.68 11.95
N VAL A 361 -10.13 -15.39 12.14
CA VAL A 361 -9.16 -15.21 11.06
C VAL A 361 -9.14 -16.36 10.05
N ASN A 362 -9.20 -17.61 10.52
CA ASN A 362 -9.17 -18.77 9.64
C ASN A 362 -10.44 -18.88 8.79
N GLN A 363 -11.60 -18.53 9.33
CA GLN A 363 -12.87 -18.53 8.58
C GLN A 363 -12.87 -17.40 7.54
N VAL A 364 -12.40 -16.21 7.91
CA VAL A 364 -12.28 -15.09 6.97
C VAL A 364 -11.37 -15.45 5.80
N ILE A 365 -10.20 -16.07 6.06
CA ILE A 365 -9.29 -16.54 5.01
C ILE A 365 -9.97 -17.60 4.11
N ASN A 366 -10.63 -18.59 4.69
CA ASN A 366 -11.32 -19.64 3.93
C ASN A 366 -12.46 -19.04 3.09
N GLY A 367 -13.24 -18.11 3.62
CA GLY A 367 -14.31 -17.45 2.89
C GLY A 367 -13.79 -16.57 1.75
N LEU A 368 -12.69 -15.84 1.97
CA LEU A 368 -12.00 -15.10 0.91
C LEU A 368 -11.59 -16.04 -0.24
N PHE A 369 -11.09 -17.25 0.08
CA PHE A 369 -10.73 -18.24 -0.92
C PHE A 369 -11.96 -18.79 -1.66
N GLU A 370 -13.07 -19.03 -0.99
CA GLU A 370 -14.32 -19.45 -1.62
C GLU A 370 -14.93 -18.35 -2.51
N ILE A 371 -14.87 -17.07 -2.11
CA ILE A 371 -15.24 -15.93 -2.96
C ILE A 371 -14.41 -15.94 -4.24
N THR A 372 -13.10 -16.06 -4.12
CA THR A 372 -12.16 -16.09 -5.25
C THR A 372 -12.45 -17.29 -6.19
N LYS A 373 -12.76 -18.43 -5.62
CA LYS A 373 -13.15 -19.62 -6.38
C LYS A 373 -14.49 -19.43 -7.12
N LYS A 374 -15.49 -18.81 -6.49
CA LYS A 374 -16.79 -18.52 -7.12
C LYS A 374 -16.63 -17.55 -8.28
N LEU A 375 -15.82 -16.50 -8.11
CA LEU A 375 -15.60 -15.47 -9.13
C LEU A 375 -14.71 -15.97 -10.29
N TYR A 376 -13.60 -16.60 -9.97
CA TYR A 376 -12.52 -16.86 -10.94
C TYR A 376 -12.27 -18.34 -11.19
N GLY A 377 -12.87 -19.25 -10.39
CA GLY A 377 -12.75 -20.69 -10.56
C GLY A 377 -11.38 -21.25 -10.18
N VAL A 378 -10.64 -20.59 -9.33
CA VAL A 378 -9.37 -21.05 -8.78
C VAL A 378 -9.55 -21.70 -7.41
N ASN A 379 -8.62 -22.58 -7.01
CA ASN A 379 -8.58 -23.16 -5.68
C ASN A 379 -7.29 -22.72 -4.98
N ILE A 380 -7.41 -22.32 -3.71
CA ILE A 380 -6.28 -21.89 -2.91
C ILE A 380 -6.05 -22.90 -1.79
N LYS A 381 -4.81 -23.33 -1.61
CA LYS A 381 -4.46 -24.35 -0.61
C LYS A 381 -3.19 -23.94 0.15
N LYS A 382 -3.20 -24.15 1.46
CA LYS A 382 -2.01 -23.98 2.30
C LYS A 382 -0.94 -25.00 1.92
N ARG A 383 0.32 -24.55 1.79
CA ARG A 383 1.50 -25.41 1.60
C ARG A 383 2.40 -25.34 2.82
N SER A 384 2.66 -26.51 3.42
CA SER A 384 3.59 -26.66 4.55
C SER A 384 5.02 -26.87 4.07
N GLY A 385 6.00 -26.66 4.98
CA GLY A 385 7.43 -26.91 4.70
C GLY A 385 8.11 -25.83 3.86
N VAL A 386 7.45 -24.69 3.62
CA VAL A 386 8.06 -23.52 3.00
C VAL A 386 8.85 -22.75 4.07
N GLN A 387 10.02 -22.22 3.70
CA GLN A 387 10.82 -21.39 4.59
C GLN A 387 10.16 -20.03 4.77
N ILE A 388 10.06 -19.59 6.00
CA ILE A 388 9.38 -18.36 6.44
C ILE A 388 10.30 -17.58 7.40
N TRP A 389 10.03 -16.31 7.62
CA TRP A 389 10.81 -15.40 8.50
C TRP A 389 10.20 -15.26 9.91
N HIS A 390 8.96 -15.73 10.12
CA HIS A 390 8.28 -15.69 11.41
C HIS A 390 7.22 -16.79 11.47
N ASP A 391 6.99 -17.39 12.64
CA ASP A 391 6.10 -18.55 12.84
C ASP A 391 4.62 -18.27 12.46
N ASP A 392 4.18 -17.01 12.56
CA ASP A 392 2.82 -16.60 12.18
C ASP A 392 2.61 -16.52 10.65
N VAL A 393 3.66 -16.61 9.86
CA VAL A 393 3.58 -16.52 8.40
C VAL A 393 3.07 -17.82 7.80
N ASN A 394 2.07 -17.70 6.94
CA ASN A 394 1.54 -18.85 6.21
C ASN A 394 1.87 -18.71 4.71
N PHE A 395 1.93 -19.85 4.01
CA PHE A 395 2.14 -19.88 2.58
C PHE A 395 1.04 -20.64 1.87
N TYR A 396 0.58 -20.10 0.72
CA TYR A 396 -0.53 -20.66 -0.06
C TYR A 396 -0.20 -20.73 -1.54
N ASP A 397 -0.74 -21.77 -2.20
CA ASP A 397 -0.71 -21.94 -3.65
C ASP A 397 -2.09 -21.72 -4.25
N ILE A 398 -2.14 -21.02 -5.38
CA ILE A 398 -3.34 -20.81 -6.19
C ILE A 398 -3.30 -21.80 -7.37
N PHE A 399 -4.31 -22.64 -7.48
CA PHE A 399 -4.47 -23.64 -8.54
C PHE A 399 -5.57 -23.20 -9.51
N ASP A 400 -5.31 -23.33 -10.80
CA ASP A 400 -6.32 -23.16 -11.83
C ASP A 400 -7.34 -24.33 -11.83
N ARG A 401 -8.35 -24.24 -12.70
CA ARG A 401 -9.37 -25.29 -12.84
C ARG A 401 -8.82 -26.66 -13.26
N LYS A 402 -7.60 -26.71 -13.82
CA LYS A 402 -6.92 -27.93 -14.22
C LYS A 402 -5.98 -28.48 -13.15
N GLY A 403 -5.92 -27.82 -11.99
CA GLY A 403 -5.05 -28.22 -10.88
C GLY A 403 -3.58 -27.81 -11.06
N LYS A 404 -3.26 -26.90 -11.98
CA LYS A 404 -1.93 -26.34 -12.18
C LYS A 404 -1.74 -25.10 -11.31
N ILE A 405 -0.58 -24.96 -10.66
CA ILE A 405 -0.22 -23.77 -9.89
C ILE A 405 -0.14 -22.57 -10.84
N LYS A 406 -0.88 -21.51 -10.53
CA LYS A 406 -0.92 -20.25 -11.24
C LYS A 406 -0.08 -19.18 -10.56
N GLY A 407 -0.05 -19.17 -9.23
CA GLY A 407 0.72 -18.29 -8.39
C GLY A 407 0.74 -18.76 -6.94
N SER A 408 1.50 -18.09 -6.10
CA SER A 408 1.60 -18.42 -4.67
C SER A 408 1.80 -17.14 -3.84
N PHE A 409 1.57 -17.20 -2.54
CA PHE A 409 1.80 -16.04 -1.68
C PHE A 409 2.14 -16.41 -0.24
N TYR A 410 2.95 -15.56 0.37
CA TYR A 410 3.15 -15.50 1.81
C TYR A 410 2.07 -14.59 2.41
N LEU A 411 1.55 -14.96 3.57
CA LEU A 411 0.54 -14.21 4.30
C LEU A 411 1.04 -13.93 5.72
N ASP A 412 1.40 -12.67 5.98
CA ASP A 412 1.94 -12.16 7.25
C ASP A 412 0.98 -11.12 7.85
N LEU A 413 0.07 -11.57 8.72
CA LEU A 413 -1.09 -10.79 9.12
C LEU A 413 -0.87 -9.89 10.34
N PHE A 414 0.01 -10.24 11.28
CA PHE A 414 -0.02 -9.66 12.61
C PHE A 414 1.07 -8.61 12.84
N SER A 415 0.73 -7.57 13.63
CA SER A 415 1.70 -6.59 14.09
C SER A 415 2.69 -7.23 15.07
N ARG A 416 3.94 -6.76 15.03
CA ARG A 416 5.00 -7.16 15.97
C ARG A 416 6.11 -6.13 15.99
N GLN A 417 6.96 -6.20 17.00
CA GLN A 417 8.15 -5.36 17.10
C GLN A 417 9.02 -5.52 15.85
N HIS A 418 9.62 -4.43 15.40
CA HIS A 418 10.50 -4.38 14.21
C HIS A 418 9.83 -4.67 12.87
N LYS A 419 8.50 -4.66 12.82
CA LYS A 419 7.73 -4.71 11.58
C LYS A 419 7.17 -3.33 11.26
N ARG A 420 7.35 -2.91 10.01
CA ARG A 420 6.78 -1.65 9.51
C ARG A 420 5.26 -1.64 9.66
N GLY A 421 4.69 -0.50 10.06
CA GLY A 421 3.24 -0.33 10.19
C GLY A 421 2.54 -0.20 8.82
N GLY A 422 1.21 -0.36 8.84
CA GLY A 422 0.37 -0.36 7.64
C GLY A 422 0.12 -1.76 7.09
N ALA A 423 -0.49 -1.84 5.90
CA ALA A 423 -0.63 -3.07 5.15
C ALA A 423 -0.12 -2.83 3.73
N TRP A 424 0.39 -3.86 3.09
CA TRP A 424 0.90 -3.77 1.71
C TRP A 424 1.07 -5.14 1.08
N MET A 425 0.96 -5.17 -0.24
CA MET A 425 1.45 -6.26 -1.07
C MET A 425 2.80 -5.90 -1.68
N ASP A 426 3.73 -6.86 -1.76
CA ASP A 426 5.00 -6.70 -2.44
C ASP A 426 5.31 -7.94 -3.30
N GLU A 427 6.18 -7.77 -4.29
CA GLU A 427 6.56 -8.82 -5.21
C GLU A 427 7.71 -9.66 -4.67
N CYS A 428 7.47 -10.96 -4.54
CA CYS A 428 8.53 -11.92 -4.24
C CYS A 428 9.17 -12.45 -5.53
N ILE A 429 8.35 -12.91 -6.45
CA ILE A 429 8.75 -13.45 -7.76
C ILE A 429 7.74 -12.96 -8.80
N ILE A 430 8.23 -12.48 -9.94
CA ILE A 430 7.41 -11.97 -11.03
C ILE A 430 7.13 -13.11 -12.04
N ARG A 431 5.91 -13.13 -12.59
CA ARG A 431 5.60 -14.09 -13.67
C ARG A 431 6.34 -13.73 -14.94
N ARG A 432 7.02 -14.71 -15.52
CA ARG A 432 7.70 -14.57 -16.80
C ARG A 432 7.89 -15.93 -17.47
N LYS A 433 8.18 -15.90 -18.78
CA LYS A 433 8.57 -17.09 -19.53
C LYS A 433 10.10 -17.17 -19.60
N ILE A 434 10.63 -18.31 -19.21
CA ILE A 434 12.06 -18.64 -19.30
C ILE A 434 12.18 -19.84 -20.24
N ASN A 435 12.64 -19.64 -21.46
CA ASN A 435 12.64 -20.65 -22.53
C ASN A 435 11.23 -21.24 -22.75
N SER A 436 11.04 -22.52 -22.44
CA SER A 436 9.74 -23.24 -22.53
C SER A 436 8.98 -23.28 -21.19
N THR A 437 9.55 -22.77 -20.11
CA THR A 437 8.99 -22.88 -18.75
C THR A 437 8.41 -21.55 -18.30
N ILE A 438 7.32 -21.59 -17.54
CA ILE A 438 6.75 -20.42 -16.88
C ILE A 438 7.25 -20.35 -15.43
N GLN A 439 7.87 -19.24 -15.06
CA GLN A 439 8.10 -18.86 -13.69
C GLN A 439 6.78 -18.31 -13.16
N ASN A 440 6.20 -19.00 -12.16
CA ASN A 440 4.95 -18.54 -11.56
C ASN A 440 5.21 -17.38 -10.57
N PRO A 441 4.28 -16.41 -10.47
CA PRO A 441 4.41 -15.27 -9.57
C PRO A 441 4.23 -15.70 -8.12
N VAL A 442 4.95 -15.00 -7.22
CA VAL A 442 4.79 -15.13 -5.76
C VAL A 442 4.68 -13.74 -5.16
N ALA A 443 3.70 -13.53 -4.28
CA ALA A 443 3.48 -12.28 -3.59
C ALA A 443 3.82 -12.39 -2.08
N TYR A 444 4.18 -11.26 -1.46
CA TYR A 444 4.10 -11.05 -0.03
C TYR A 444 2.83 -10.25 0.27
N LEU A 445 1.94 -10.77 1.12
CA LEU A 445 0.79 -10.06 1.63
C LEU A 445 1.03 -9.80 3.13
N THR A 446 1.18 -8.53 3.47
CA THR A 446 1.57 -8.11 4.81
C THR A 446 0.53 -7.18 5.41
N CYS A 447 0.08 -7.48 6.62
CA CYS A 447 -0.83 -6.66 7.41
C CYS A 447 -0.25 -6.40 8.80
N ASN A 448 -0.93 -5.58 9.59
CA ASN A 448 -0.59 -5.29 10.98
C ASN A 448 -1.83 -5.40 11.88
N PHE A 449 -2.51 -6.55 11.79
CA PHE A 449 -3.69 -6.84 12.61
C PHE A 449 -3.30 -7.11 14.07
N THR A 450 -4.31 -7.07 14.93
CA THR A 450 -4.16 -7.44 16.32
C THR A 450 -3.61 -8.88 16.42
N PRO A 451 -2.44 -9.09 17.07
CA PRO A 451 -1.85 -10.43 17.17
C PRO A 451 -2.69 -11.36 18.05
N PRO A 452 -2.54 -12.69 17.88
CA PRO A 452 -3.18 -13.66 18.75
C PRO A 452 -2.72 -13.50 20.20
N VAL A 453 -3.65 -13.62 21.15
CA VAL A 453 -3.37 -13.53 22.59
C VAL A 453 -3.67 -14.86 23.23
N SER A 454 -2.64 -15.57 23.69
CA SER A 454 -2.76 -16.85 24.39
C SER A 454 -3.55 -17.90 23.57
N ASN A 455 -4.35 -18.77 24.20
CA ASN A 455 -5.11 -19.84 23.55
C ASN A 455 -6.49 -19.39 23.00
N LYS A 456 -6.74 -18.08 22.86
CA LYS A 456 -8.00 -17.58 22.29
C LYS A 456 -7.94 -17.54 20.78
N PRO A 457 -9.06 -17.79 20.06
CA PRO A 457 -9.09 -17.62 18.61
C PRO A 457 -8.82 -16.16 18.24
N THR A 458 -8.02 -15.93 17.20
CA THR A 458 -7.79 -14.58 16.68
C THR A 458 -9.03 -14.12 15.92
N LEU A 459 -9.64 -13.06 16.42
CA LEU A 459 -10.82 -12.45 15.82
C LEU A 459 -10.45 -11.11 15.20
N LEU A 460 -10.83 -10.91 13.93
CA LEU A 460 -10.60 -9.66 13.20
C LEU A 460 -11.72 -8.66 13.46
N THR A 461 -11.41 -7.37 13.46
CA THR A 461 -12.43 -6.34 13.27
C THR A 461 -12.91 -6.35 11.83
N HIS A 462 -14.07 -5.78 11.54
CA HIS A 462 -14.54 -5.65 10.17
C HIS A 462 -13.60 -4.79 9.30
N ASP A 463 -12.98 -3.76 9.90
CA ASP A 463 -11.96 -2.93 9.24
C ASP A 463 -10.71 -3.78 8.86
N GLU A 464 -10.27 -4.71 9.73
CA GLU A 464 -9.18 -5.65 9.43
C GLU A 464 -9.56 -6.65 8.33
N VAL A 465 -10.83 -7.08 8.28
CA VAL A 465 -11.34 -7.92 7.17
C VAL A 465 -11.27 -7.15 5.84
N ILE A 466 -11.73 -5.91 5.80
CA ILE A 466 -11.65 -5.05 4.60
C ILE A 466 -10.19 -4.91 4.15
N THR A 467 -9.27 -4.66 5.08
CA THR A 467 -7.83 -4.55 4.77
C THR A 467 -7.27 -5.85 4.20
N LEU A 468 -7.65 -7.01 4.74
CA LEU A 468 -7.21 -8.31 4.20
C LEU A 468 -7.69 -8.51 2.76
N PHE A 469 -8.95 -8.16 2.47
CA PHE A 469 -9.52 -8.25 1.13
C PHE A 469 -8.81 -7.29 0.16
N HIS A 470 -8.47 -6.09 0.62
CA HIS A 470 -7.70 -5.10 -0.12
C HIS A 470 -6.33 -5.66 -0.55
N GLU A 471 -5.50 -6.07 0.41
CA GLU A 471 -4.17 -6.60 0.11
C GLU A 471 -4.23 -7.86 -0.76
N PHE A 472 -5.24 -8.69 -0.54
CA PHE A 472 -5.46 -9.86 -1.37
C PHE A 472 -5.86 -9.47 -2.80
N GLY A 473 -6.57 -8.36 -3.00
CA GLY A 473 -6.91 -7.82 -4.32
C GLY A 473 -5.67 -7.43 -5.12
N HIS A 474 -4.68 -6.78 -4.49
CA HIS A 474 -3.35 -6.56 -5.09
C HIS A 474 -2.65 -7.88 -5.41
N GLY A 475 -2.68 -8.83 -4.45
CA GLY A 475 -2.13 -10.17 -4.66
C GLY A 475 -2.78 -10.88 -5.84
N LEU A 476 -4.09 -10.81 -6.00
CA LEU A 476 -4.79 -11.36 -7.17
C LEU A 476 -4.31 -10.71 -8.47
N HIS A 477 -4.16 -9.40 -8.51
CA HIS A 477 -3.64 -8.71 -9.70
C HIS A 477 -2.25 -9.22 -10.08
N HIS A 478 -1.36 -9.42 -9.10
CA HIS A 478 -0.04 -9.96 -9.33
C HIS A 478 -0.07 -11.44 -9.76
N MET A 479 -0.88 -12.27 -9.09
CA MET A 479 -0.82 -13.73 -9.26
C MET A 479 -1.71 -14.27 -10.38
N MET A 480 -2.78 -13.55 -10.76
CA MET A 480 -3.73 -14.03 -11.77
C MET A 480 -3.34 -13.66 -13.21
N THR A 481 -2.30 -12.87 -13.39
CA THR A 481 -1.83 -12.44 -14.71
C THR A 481 -1.54 -13.63 -15.64
N ASN A 482 -1.83 -13.45 -16.93
CA ASN A 482 -1.43 -14.36 -18.01
C ASN A 482 -0.24 -13.83 -18.83
N ILE A 483 0.27 -12.65 -18.45
CA ILE A 483 1.37 -12.00 -19.14
C ILE A 483 2.69 -12.68 -18.77
N ASN A 484 3.47 -13.06 -19.78
CA ASN A 484 4.72 -13.80 -19.63
C ASN A 484 5.98 -12.92 -19.77
N TYR A 485 5.84 -11.62 -19.62
CA TYR A 485 6.91 -10.62 -19.74
C TYR A 485 6.92 -9.78 -18.47
N SER A 486 8.01 -9.82 -17.69
CA SER A 486 8.09 -9.27 -16.34
C SER A 486 7.70 -7.79 -16.28
N GLY A 487 8.18 -6.96 -17.20
CA GLY A 487 7.95 -5.51 -17.16
C GLY A 487 6.50 -5.03 -17.28
N VAL A 488 5.54 -5.93 -17.61
CA VAL A 488 4.09 -5.65 -17.67
C VAL A 488 3.24 -6.79 -17.10
N SER A 489 3.86 -7.66 -16.32
CA SER A 489 3.21 -8.82 -15.70
C SER A 489 2.71 -8.47 -14.30
N GLY A 490 1.49 -8.87 -13.97
CA GLY A 490 0.89 -8.56 -12.67
C GLY A 490 0.74 -7.06 -12.46
N ILE A 491 1.30 -6.54 -11.37
CA ILE A 491 1.26 -5.10 -11.06
C ILE A 491 2.31 -4.29 -11.81
N ASN A 492 3.29 -4.94 -12.48
CA ASN A 492 4.34 -4.25 -13.19
C ASN A 492 3.80 -3.49 -14.41
N GLY A 493 4.25 -2.25 -14.60
CA GLY A 493 3.81 -1.39 -15.69
C GLY A 493 2.39 -0.85 -15.55
N VAL A 494 1.68 -1.17 -14.46
CA VAL A 494 0.37 -0.59 -14.14
C VAL A 494 0.57 0.85 -13.62
N PRO A 495 -0.11 1.85 -14.18
CA PRO A 495 -0.13 3.20 -13.62
C PRO A 495 -0.59 3.23 -12.17
N TRP A 496 0.11 4.03 -11.34
CA TRP A 496 -0.19 4.11 -9.91
C TRP A 496 -1.64 4.53 -9.58
N ASP A 497 -2.26 5.34 -10.42
CA ASP A 497 -3.66 5.75 -10.27
C ASP A 497 -4.68 4.70 -10.76
N ALA A 498 -4.20 3.54 -11.22
CA ALA A 498 -5.01 2.36 -11.51
C ALA A 498 -4.71 1.16 -10.60
N VAL A 499 -3.58 1.18 -9.89
CA VAL A 499 -3.08 0.00 -9.14
C VAL A 499 -4.04 -0.44 -8.03
N GLU A 500 -4.78 0.50 -7.47
CA GLU A 500 -5.77 0.26 -6.40
C GLU A 500 -7.12 -0.29 -6.91
N LEU A 501 -7.34 -0.39 -8.22
CA LEU A 501 -8.61 -0.88 -8.75
C LEU A 501 -8.94 -2.31 -8.26
N PRO A 502 -8.04 -3.30 -8.38
CA PRO A 502 -8.34 -4.66 -7.92
C PRO A 502 -8.44 -4.80 -6.40
N SER A 503 -7.65 -4.03 -5.64
CA SER A 503 -7.67 -4.06 -4.18
C SER A 503 -8.97 -3.51 -3.63
N GLN A 504 -9.35 -2.29 -4.00
CA GLN A 504 -10.59 -1.67 -3.59
C GLN A 504 -11.83 -2.37 -4.14
N PHE A 505 -11.72 -3.04 -5.31
CA PHE A 505 -12.80 -3.88 -5.82
C PHE A 505 -13.12 -5.03 -4.86
N MET A 506 -12.11 -5.69 -4.29
CA MET A 506 -12.33 -6.79 -3.35
C MET A 506 -12.97 -6.34 -2.03
N GLU A 507 -12.75 -5.12 -1.58
CA GLU A 507 -13.34 -4.57 -0.36
C GLU A 507 -14.87 -4.59 -0.37
N ASN A 508 -15.49 -4.42 -1.56
CA ASN A 508 -16.95 -4.38 -1.68
C ASN A 508 -17.61 -5.68 -1.21
N PHE A 509 -16.96 -6.82 -1.40
CA PHE A 509 -17.50 -8.11 -0.95
C PHE A 509 -17.64 -8.22 0.57
N CYS A 510 -16.92 -7.41 1.35
CA CYS A 510 -17.04 -7.36 2.80
C CYS A 510 -18.36 -6.77 3.31
N TRP A 511 -19.18 -6.23 2.41
CA TRP A 511 -20.47 -5.64 2.72
C TRP A 511 -21.66 -6.41 2.15
N GLU A 512 -21.42 -7.38 1.27
CA GLU A 512 -22.45 -8.13 0.59
C GLU A 512 -22.86 -9.38 1.39
N LYS A 513 -24.18 -9.57 1.56
CA LYS A 513 -24.73 -10.67 2.34
C LYS A 513 -24.21 -12.03 1.86
N GLU A 514 -24.28 -12.26 0.56
CA GLU A 514 -23.88 -13.53 -0.06
C GLU A 514 -22.40 -13.84 0.15
N ALA A 515 -21.56 -12.81 0.29
CA ALA A 515 -20.15 -12.95 0.61
C ALA A 515 -19.94 -13.15 2.12
N LEU A 516 -20.62 -12.38 2.97
CA LEU A 516 -20.55 -12.52 4.43
C LEU A 516 -21.02 -13.90 4.89
N ASP A 517 -22.04 -14.48 4.27
CA ASP A 517 -22.50 -15.84 4.56
C ASP A 517 -21.41 -16.91 4.40
N LEU A 518 -20.33 -16.63 3.65
CA LEU A 518 -19.23 -17.56 3.45
C LEU A 518 -18.16 -17.54 4.55
N PHE A 519 -18.05 -16.44 5.31
CA PHE A 519 -16.98 -16.26 6.29
C PHE A 519 -17.36 -15.64 7.62
N ALA A 520 -18.52 -14.98 7.67
CA ALA A 520 -18.95 -14.30 8.89
C ALA A 520 -19.79 -15.24 9.76
N GLN A 521 -19.10 -16.03 10.60
CA GLN A 521 -19.70 -17.00 11.50
C GLN A 521 -19.20 -16.78 12.92
N ASP A 522 -20.12 -16.83 13.88
CA ASP A 522 -19.80 -16.72 15.28
C ASP A 522 -18.79 -17.79 15.71
N PHE A 523 -17.72 -17.40 16.40
CA PHE A 523 -16.61 -18.29 16.74
C PHE A 523 -16.96 -19.36 17.78
N GLU A 524 -18.05 -19.18 18.56
CA GLU A 524 -18.52 -20.12 19.57
C GLU A 524 -19.64 -21.03 19.02
N THR A 525 -20.65 -20.42 18.34
CA THR A 525 -21.85 -21.15 17.91
C THR A 525 -21.78 -21.62 16.45
N SER A 526 -20.84 -21.08 15.65
CA SER A 526 -20.74 -21.28 14.19
C SER A 526 -21.96 -20.79 13.41
N GLU A 527 -22.86 -20.03 14.05
CA GLU A 527 -23.98 -19.42 13.38
C GLU A 527 -23.54 -18.25 12.50
N THR A 528 -24.15 -18.12 11.33
CA THR A 528 -23.91 -16.97 10.44
C THR A 528 -24.48 -15.68 11.02
N ILE A 529 -23.98 -14.54 10.55
CA ILE A 529 -24.53 -13.23 10.93
C ILE A 529 -26.05 -13.20 10.67
N SER A 530 -26.82 -12.79 11.69
CA SER A 530 -28.28 -12.68 11.54
C SER A 530 -28.68 -11.60 10.53
N ASN A 531 -29.84 -11.77 9.89
CA ASN A 531 -30.37 -10.77 8.96
C ASN A 531 -30.59 -9.40 9.61
N ASP A 532 -30.90 -9.34 10.92
CA ASP A 532 -31.00 -8.09 11.68
C ASP A 532 -29.63 -7.39 11.79
N LEU A 533 -28.60 -8.14 12.14
CA LEU A 533 -27.25 -7.61 12.27
C LEU A 533 -26.70 -7.16 10.90
N LEU A 534 -26.98 -7.91 9.81
CA LEU A 534 -26.63 -7.52 8.46
C LEU A 534 -27.32 -6.20 8.03
N LYS A 535 -28.60 -6.02 8.36
CA LYS A 535 -29.30 -4.73 8.11
C LYS A 535 -28.67 -3.59 8.89
N LYS A 536 -28.26 -3.83 10.14
CA LYS A 536 -27.55 -2.82 10.94
C LYS A 536 -26.18 -2.48 10.34
N MET A 537 -25.41 -3.48 9.90
CA MET A 537 -24.14 -3.28 9.19
C MET A 537 -24.34 -2.46 7.92
N ALA A 538 -25.31 -2.81 7.07
CA ALA A 538 -25.60 -2.08 5.83
C ALA A 538 -25.95 -0.61 6.08
N ARG A 539 -26.74 -0.32 7.14
CA ARG A 539 -27.04 1.05 7.56
C ARG A 539 -25.82 1.79 8.10
N ALA A 540 -24.91 1.06 8.75
CA ALA A 540 -23.69 1.64 9.30
C ALA A 540 -22.58 1.84 8.24
N ARG A 541 -22.71 1.29 7.03
CA ARG A 541 -21.74 1.43 5.92
C ARG A 541 -21.46 2.90 5.57
N SER A 542 -22.53 3.70 5.47
CA SER A 542 -22.41 5.12 5.15
C SER A 542 -22.22 6.03 6.37
N PHE A 543 -22.09 5.47 7.58
CA PHE A 543 -21.92 6.26 8.80
C PHE A 543 -20.60 7.03 8.78
N GLN A 544 -20.69 8.36 8.80
CA GLN A 544 -19.56 9.29 8.70
C GLN A 544 -18.65 9.04 7.46
N ALA A 545 -19.21 8.46 6.40
CA ALA A 545 -18.48 8.21 5.16
C ALA A 545 -18.05 9.51 4.48
N ALA A 546 -18.87 10.57 4.57
CA ALA A 546 -18.50 11.89 4.04
C ALA A 546 -17.35 12.53 4.85
N MET A 547 -17.33 12.40 6.17
CA MET A 547 -16.18 12.84 7.01
C MET A 547 -14.90 12.10 6.66
N GLN A 548 -14.99 10.78 6.43
CA GLN A 548 -13.84 9.97 6.01
C GLN A 548 -13.36 10.38 4.61
N MET A 549 -14.28 10.60 3.66
CA MET A 549 -13.94 11.06 2.31
C MET A 549 -13.24 12.43 2.34
N VAL A 550 -13.76 13.39 3.10
CA VAL A 550 -13.13 14.70 3.30
C VAL A 550 -11.70 14.55 3.88
N ARG A 551 -11.49 13.62 4.81
CA ARG A 551 -10.18 13.33 5.35
C ARG A 551 -9.20 12.79 4.31
N GLN A 552 -9.64 11.89 3.44
CA GLN A 552 -8.82 11.36 2.35
C GLN A 552 -8.53 12.44 1.29
N LEU A 553 -9.50 13.32 1.01
CA LEU A 553 -9.32 14.45 0.11
C LEU A 553 -8.35 15.49 0.69
N GLU A 554 -8.33 15.71 2.01
CA GLU A 554 -7.31 16.54 2.67
C GLU A 554 -5.90 16.03 2.34
N PHE A 555 -5.67 14.72 2.46
CA PHE A 555 -4.39 14.10 2.16
C PHE A 555 -4.02 14.22 0.68
N ALA A 556 -4.97 13.93 -0.21
CA ALA A 556 -4.75 13.97 -1.65
C ALA A 556 -4.49 15.39 -2.17
N ILE A 557 -5.26 16.38 -1.69
CA ILE A 557 -5.09 17.79 -2.07
C ILE A 557 -3.77 18.32 -1.49
N PHE A 558 -3.43 17.98 -0.25
CA PHE A 558 -2.16 18.36 0.35
C PHE A 558 -0.98 17.81 -0.44
N ASP A 559 -0.96 16.50 -0.70
CA ASP A 559 0.10 15.87 -1.48
C ASP A 559 0.26 16.54 -2.85
N PHE A 560 -0.84 16.66 -3.59
CA PHE A 560 -0.78 17.13 -4.96
C PHE A 560 -0.38 18.62 -5.03
N ARG A 561 -0.96 19.48 -4.18
CA ARG A 561 -0.60 20.88 -4.08
C ARG A 561 0.85 21.08 -3.60
N LEU A 562 1.31 20.27 -2.64
CA LEU A 562 2.68 20.32 -2.18
C LEU A 562 3.67 20.12 -3.34
N HIS A 563 3.44 19.13 -4.19
CA HIS A 563 4.32 18.83 -5.31
C HIS A 563 4.11 19.74 -6.53
N LEU A 564 2.95 20.37 -6.65
CA LEU A 564 2.63 21.35 -7.70
C LEU A 564 3.23 22.74 -7.39
N GLU A 565 3.16 23.17 -6.11
CA GLU A 565 3.41 24.54 -5.68
C GLU A 565 4.79 24.73 -5.02
N PHE A 566 5.49 23.66 -4.62
CA PHE A 566 6.78 23.78 -3.91
C PHE A 566 7.84 24.41 -4.78
N ALA A 567 8.33 25.58 -4.41
CA ALA A 567 9.32 26.34 -5.17
C ALA A 567 10.73 26.21 -4.58
N SER A 568 10.91 26.48 -3.25
CA SER A 568 12.18 26.34 -2.53
C SER A 568 11.98 26.26 -1.00
N LYS A 569 12.98 25.72 -0.31
CA LYS A 569 13.00 25.58 1.16
C LYS A 569 12.83 26.92 1.90
N LYS A 570 13.26 28.04 1.32
CA LYS A 570 13.21 29.36 1.95
C LYS A 570 11.85 30.03 1.80
N GLU A 571 11.10 29.69 0.76
CA GLU A 571 9.88 30.39 0.37
C GLU A 571 8.62 29.65 0.80
N GLN A 572 8.72 28.38 1.20
CA GLN A 572 7.56 27.56 1.48
C GLN A 572 7.53 27.03 2.90
N ASN A 573 6.42 27.28 3.58
CA ASN A 573 6.08 26.65 4.84
C ASN A 573 5.10 25.50 4.58
N ILE A 574 5.57 24.25 4.67
CA ILE A 574 4.76 23.05 4.39
C ILE A 574 3.61 22.93 5.39
N GLN A 575 3.82 23.29 6.66
CA GLN A 575 2.75 23.32 7.66
C GLN A 575 1.65 24.30 7.26
N LYS A 576 2.01 25.50 6.82
CA LYS A 576 1.04 26.49 6.36
C LYS A 576 0.23 26.00 5.17
N LEU A 577 0.85 25.32 4.21
CA LEU A 577 0.13 24.71 3.08
C LEU A 577 -0.89 23.66 3.57
N LEU A 578 -0.49 22.81 4.51
CA LEU A 578 -1.39 21.83 5.13
C LEU A 578 -2.57 22.51 5.84
N ASP A 579 -2.29 23.59 6.58
CA ASP A 579 -3.33 24.36 7.29
C ASP A 579 -4.28 25.07 6.31
N ASP A 580 -3.78 25.57 5.17
CA ASP A 580 -4.61 26.16 4.12
C ASP A 580 -5.52 25.08 3.46
N VAL A 581 -5.01 23.87 3.23
CA VAL A 581 -5.81 22.75 2.76
C VAL A 581 -6.88 22.36 3.78
N ARG A 582 -6.54 22.29 5.05
CA ARG A 582 -7.49 22.03 6.15
C ARG A 582 -8.60 23.06 6.22
N LYS A 583 -8.29 24.35 6.11
CA LYS A 583 -9.30 25.42 6.02
C LYS A 583 -10.25 25.24 4.84
N TYR A 584 -9.72 24.77 3.73
CA TYR A 584 -10.54 24.53 2.52
C TYR A 584 -11.48 23.36 2.69
N ILE A 585 -10.99 22.20 3.15
CA ILE A 585 -11.75 20.94 3.06
C ILE A 585 -12.17 20.37 4.41
N ALA A 586 -11.40 20.52 5.48
CA ALA A 586 -11.67 19.85 6.75
C ALA A 586 -12.95 20.37 7.42
N VAL A 587 -13.66 19.49 8.10
CA VAL A 587 -14.86 19.81 8.91
C VAL A 587 -14.58 19.71 10.40
N THR A 588 -13.41 19.15 10.79
CA THR A 588 -12.94 19.01 12.16
C THR A 588 -11.80 19.98 12.41
N GLU A 589 -11.73 20.49 13.65
CA GLU A 589 -10.60 21.30 14.08
C GLU A 589 -9.38 20.41 14.35
N THR A 590 -8.22 20.83 13.86
CA THR A 590 -6.95 20.14 14.09
C THR A 590 -6.10 20.98 15.04
N PRO A 591 -5.58 20.40 16.13
CA PRO A 591 -4.73 21.13 17.07
C PRO A 591 -3.43 21.64 16.42
N ASP A 592 -2.94 22.81 16.85
CA ASP A 592 -1.73 23.46 16.33
C ASP A 592 -0.45 22.60 16.49
N PHE A 593 -0.45 21.68 17.45
CA PHE A 593 0.65 20.73 17.64
C PHE A 593 0.62 19.54 16.68
N ASN A 594 -0.40 19.37 15.84
CA ASN A 594 -0.47 18.24 14.93
C ASN A 594 0.60 18.37 13.83
N ARG A 595 1.43 17.33 13.72
CA ARG A 595 2.53 17.19 12.75
C ARG A 595 2.34 16.01 11.82
N PHE A 596 1.11 15.77 11.41
CA PHE A 596 0.73 14.64 10.54
C PHE A 596 1.68 14.47 9.35
N GLN A 597 2.10 15.54 8.69
CA GLN A 597 2.97 15.49 7.51
C GLN A 597 4.32 14.83 7.79
N LEU A 598 4.83 14.87 9.02
CA LEU A 598 6.11 14.25 9.39
C LEU A 598 6.02 12.72 9.61
N SER A 599 4.81 12.18 9.56
CA SER A 599 4.53 10.74 9.60
C SER A 599 3.83 10.22 8.33
N PHE A 600 3.74 11.06 7.29
CA PHE A 600 3.04 10.71 6.06
C PHE A 600 3.96 9.95 5.09
N SER A 601 4.33 8.73 5.46
CA SER A 601 5.26 7.88 4.71
C SER A 601 4.80 7.59 3.27
N HIS A 602 3.50 7.52 3.00
CA HIS A 602 2.97 7.27 1.65
C HIS A 602 3.58 8.19 0.58
N ILE A 603 3.70 9.49 0.90
CA ILE A 603 4.22 10.47 -0.06
C ILE A 603 5.71 10.78 0.13
N PHE A 604 6.30 10.55 1.31
CA PHE A 604 7.70 10.87 1.57
C PHE A 604 8.64 9.65 1.51
N ALA A 605 8.15 8.43 1.76
CA ALA A 605 8.92 7.20 1.68
C ALA A 605 8.35 6.19 0.69
N GLY A 606 7.03 6.18 0.49
CA GLY A 606 6.34 5.32 -0.47
C GLY A 606 6.26 5.89 -1.89
N GLY A 607 5.62 5.18 -2.80
CA GLY A 607 5.49 5.50 -4.22
C GLY A 607 4.43 6.56 -4.56
N TYR A 608 3.74 7.14 -3.57
CA TYR A 608 2.56 8.00 -3.78
C TYR A 608 2.86 9.51 -3.84
N ALA A 609 4.11 9.92 -4.07
CA ALA A 609 4.46 11.33 -4.25
C ALA A 609 3.76 11.97 -5.46
N ALA A 610 3.00 13.04 -5.25
CA ALA A 610 2.06 13.60 -6.23
C ALA A 610 1.16 12.53 -6.83
N GLY A 611 0.73 11.59 -6.01
CA GLY A 611 0.01 10.39 -6.42
C GLY A 611 -1.00 9.88 -5.39
N TYR A 612 -1.16 10.51 -4.23
CA TYR A 612 -2.13 10.06 -3.22
C TYR A 612 -3.58 10.16 -3.71
N TYR A 613 -3.87 11.01 -4.69
CA TYR A 613 -5.17 11.06 -5.36
C TYR A 613 -5.58 9.72 -5.97
N SER A 614 -4.62 8.85 -6.28
CA SER A 614 -4.82 7.53 -6.87
C SER A 614 -5.83 6.68 -6.09
N TYR A 615 -5.85 6.79 -4.75
CA TYR A 615 -6.83 6.08 -3.92
C TYR A 615 -8.28 6.46 -4.27
N LYS A 616 -8.57 7.76 -4.43
CA LYS A 616 -9.92 8.20 -4.80
C LYS A 616 -10.21 8.03 -6.29
N TRP A 617 -9.20 8.13 -7.13
CA TRP A 617 -9.32 7.86 -8.55
C TRP A 617 -9.68 6.38 -8.82
N ALA A 618 -8.93 5.47 -8.23
CA ALA A 618 -9.18 4.04 -8.36
C ALA A 618 -10.46 3.59 -7.64
N GLU A 619 -10.88 4.27 -6.56
CA GLU A 619 -12.14 4.00 -5.88
C GLU A 619 -13.35 4.30 -6.78
N VAL A 620 -13.28 5.32 -7.64
CA VAL A 620 -14.27 5.56 -8.69
C VAL A 620 -14.32 4.38 -9.66
N LEU A 621 -13.16 3.92 -10.13
CA LEU A 621 -13.07 2.75 -11.01
C LEU A 621 -13.62 1.49 -10.34
N SER A 622 -13.24 1.26 -9.09
CA SER A 622 -13.66 0.10 -8.30
C SER A 622 -15.17 0.08 -8.06
N ALA A 623 -15.75 1.19 -7.58
CA ALA A 623 -17.18 1.28 -7.31
C ALA A 623 -18.02 1.08 -8.58
N ASP A 624 -17.58 1.67 -9.71
CA ASP A 624 -18.28 1.51 -10.97
C ASP A 624 -18.08 0.11 -11.58
N ALA A 625 -16.92 -0.50 -11.43
CA ALA A 625 -16.74 -1.91 -11.80
C ALA A 625 -17.64 -2.84 -10.97
N PHE A 626 -17.71 -2.60 -9.65
CA PHE A 626 -18.53 -3.41 -8.76
C PHE A 626 -20.04 -3.24 -9.03
N SER A 627 -20.49 -2.07 -9.47
CA SER A 627 -21.89 -1.84 -9.82
C SER A 627 -22.42 -2.80 -10.91
N LYS A 628 -21.54 -3.33 -11.79
CA LYS A 628 -21.91 -4.38 -12.74
C LYS A 628 -22.27 -5.70 -12.04
N PHE A 629 -21.61 -6.02 -10.93
CA PHE A 629 -21.95 -7.19 -10.11
C PHE A 629 -23.25 -6.93 -9.31
N GLU A 630 -23.48 -5.72 -8.82
CA GLU A 630 -24.78 -5.35 -8.22
C GLU A 630 -25.95 -5.53 -9.23
N GLU A 631 -25.73 -5.20 -10.50
CA GLU A 631 -26.73 -5.33 -11.59
C GLU A 631 -26.98 -6.79 -12.00
N LYS A 632 -25.94 -7.65 -12.01
CA LYS A 632 -25.96 -9.01 -12.56
C LYS A 632 -26.02 -10.12 -11.52
N GLY A 633 -25.65 -9.82 -10.28
CA GLY A 633 -25.50 -10.75 -9.17
C GLY A 633 -24.04 -10.82 -8.70
N ILE A 634 -23.87 -10.77 -7.38
CA ILE A 634 -22.55 -10.65 -6.70
C ILE A 634 -21.58 -11.79 -7.07
N PHE A 635 -22.12 -12.97 -7.39
CA PHE A 635 -21.34 -14.13 -7.84
C PHE A 635 -21.67 -14.57 -9.26
N ASP A 636 -22.12 -13.64 -10.14
CA ASP A 636 -22.32 -13.95 -11.53
C ASP A 636 -21.00 -14.39 -12.18
N LYS A 637 -20.98 -15.64 -12.66
CA LYS A 637 -19.77 -16.27 -13.20
C LYS A 637 -19.29 -15.63 -14.50
N ILE A 638 -20.20 -15.05 -15.28
CA ILE A 638 -19.87 -14.39 -16.56
C ILE A 638 -19.17 -13.09 -16.25
N THR A 639 -19.76 -12.26 -15.39
CA THR A 639 -19.18 -10.98 -14.96
C THR A 639 -17.83 -11.19 -14.25
N GLY A 640 -17.71 -12.22 -13.38
CA GLY A 640 -16.44 -12.58 -12.76
C GLY A 640 -15.35 -12.97 -13.76
N LYS A 641 -15.72 -13.75 -14.79
CA LYS A 641 -14.79 -14.10 -15.87
C LYS A 641 -14.39 -12.90 -16.72
N GLU A 642 -15.33 -12.01 -17.02
CA GLU A 642 -15.04 -10.76 -17.75
C GLU A 642 -14.08 -9.87 -16.98
N PHE A 643 -14.28 -9.68 -15.66
CA PHE A 643 -13.35 -8.92 -14.82
C PHE A 643 -11.96 -9.57 -14.77
N LEU A 644 -11.90 -10.88 -14.61
CA LEU A 644 -10.63 -11.64 -14.65
C LEU A 644 -9.88 -11.39 -15.97
N GLN A 645 -10.56 -11.52 -17.10
CA GLN A 645 -9.94 -11.42 -18.43
C GLN A 645 -9.59 -9.99 -18.85
N ALA A 646 -10.45 -9.04 -18.51
CA ALA A 646 -10.24 -7.65 -18.89
C ALA A 646 -9.25 -6.90 -17.99
N ILE A 647 -9.15 -7.27 -16.71
CA ILE A 647 -8.35 -6.54 -15.69
C ILE A 647 -7.19 -7.42 -15.18
N LEU A 648 -7.49 -8.49 -14.42
CA LEU A 648 -6.47 -9.22 -13.66
C LEU A 648 -5.46 -9.96 -14.55
N GLU A 649 -5.92 -10.58 -15.63
CA GLU A 649 -5.06 -11.36 -16.53
C GLU A 649 -4.16 -10.51 -17.40
N LYS A 650 -4.50 -9.22 -17.61
CA LYS A 650 -3.75 -8.31 -18.48
C LYS A 650 -2.60 -7.59 -17.78
N GLY A 651 -2.64 -7.45 -16.44
CA GLY A 651 -1.61 -6.72 -15.73
C GLY A 651 -1.39 -5.31 -16.32
N GLY A 652 -0.13 -4.90 -16.48
CA GLY A 652 0.25 -3.61 -17.08
C GLY A 652 0.39 -3.61 -18.60
N SER A 653 -0.09 -4.66 -19.30
CA SER A 653 0.12 -4.81 -20.75
C SER A 653 -0.75 -3.92 -21.64
N CYS A 654 -1.82 -3.35 -21.06
CA CYS A 654 -2.77 -2.45 -21.74
C CYS A 654 -2.96 -1.16 -20.92
N GLU A 655 -3.54 -0.14 -21.54
CA GLU A 655 -3.92 1.07 -20.82
C GLU A 655 -5.13 0.78 -19.91
N PRO A 656 -5.12 1.22 -18.63
CA PRO A 656 -6.18 0.90 -17.67
C PRO A 656 -7.57 1.37 -18.12
N MET A 657 -7.67 2.51 -18.79
CA MET A 657 -8.94 3.01 -19.32
C MET A 657 -9.51 2.08 -20.40
N GLU A 658 -8.66 1.54 -21.29
CA GLU A 658 -9.08 0.57 -22.31
C GLU A 658 -9.60 -0.72 -21.64
N MET A 659 -8.89 -1.21 -20.63
CA MET A 659 -9.28 -2.39 -19.86
C MET A 659 -10.61 -2.16 -19.12
N PHE A 660 -10.80 -0.99 -18.53
CA PHE A 660 -12.04 -0.62 -17.86
C PHE A 660 -13.23 -0.58 -18.83
N ILE A 661 -13.06 0.09 -19.99
CA ILE A 661 -14.10 0.18 -21.03
C ILE A 661 -14.42 -1.22 -21.59
N GLU A 662 -13.43 -2.07 -21.79
CA GLU A 662 -13.63 -3.47 -22.22
C GLU A 662 -14.51 -4.24 -21.22
N PHE A 663 -14.28 -4.04 -19.91
CA PHE A 663 -15.08 -4.67 -18.87
C PHE A 663 -16.46 -4.05 -18.69
N ARG A 664 -16.53 -2.71 -18.62
CA ARG A 664 -17.78 -1.99 -18.23
C ARG A 664 -18.65 -1.58 -19.43
N GLY A 665 -18.03 -1.50 -20.62
CA GLY A 665 -18.71 -1.04 -21.87
C GLY A 665 -18.81 0.48 -22.02
N ARG A 666 -18.26 1.25 -21.08
CA ARG A 666 -18.26 2.72 -21.07
C ARG A 666 -17.12 3.25 -20.18
N GLU A 667 -16.88 4.56 -20.24
CA GLU A 667 -16.00 5.26 -19.30
C GLU A 667 -16.56 5.19 -17.85
N PRO A 668 -15.69 5.32 -16.83
CA PRO A 668 -16.08 5.27 -15.42
C PRO A 668 -16.97 6.45 -15.02
N SER A 669 -17.88 6.21 -14.07
CA SER A 669 -18.75 7.20 -13.46
C SER A 669 -18.45 7.32 -11.96
N ILE A 670 -18.53 8.55 -11.43
CA ILE A 670 -18.38 8.84 -10.00
C ILE A 670 -19.63 8.44 -9.18
N GLU A 671 -20.75 8.25 -9.83
CA GLU A 671 -22.06 8.08 -9.18
C GLU A 671 -22.12 6.83 -8.27
N PRO A 672 -21.58 5.66 -8.66
CA PRO A 672 -21.55 4.49 -7.77
C PRO A 672 -20.77 4.77 -6.46
N LEU A 673 -19.63 5.48 -6.52
CA LEU A 673 -18.88 5.87 -5.34
C LEU A 673 -19.70 6.74 -4.39
N LEU A 674 -20.36 7.78 -4.90
CA LEU A 674 -21.20 8.67 -4.11
C LEU A 674 -22.39 7.93 -3.48
N LYS A 675 -23.01 7.01 -4.24
CA LYS A 675 -24.07 6.12 -3.73
C LYS A 675 -23.57 5.26 -2.55
N HIS A 676 -22.41 4.62 -2.67
CA HIS A 676 -21.82 3.83 -1.58
C HIS A 676 -21.52 4.67 -0.34
N ALA A 677 -21.12 5.92 -0.51
CA ALA A 677 -20.91 6.87 0.57
C ALA A 677 -22.20 7.48 1.16
N GLY A 678 -23.38 7.15 0.63
CA GLY A 678 -24.65 7.73 1.07
C GLY A 678 -24.79 9.22 0.71
N ILE A 679 -24.06 9.71 -0.27
CA ILE A 679 -24.12 11.08 -0.76
C ILE A 679 -25.14 11.12 -1.89
N ALA A 680 -26.13 12.00 -1.78
CA ALA A 680 -27.15 12.14 -2.82
C ALA A 680 -26.53 12.62 -4.14
N ILE A 681 -26.97 12.00 -5.23
CA ILE A 681 -26.52 12.24 -6.60
C ILE A 681 -27.26 13.44 -7.18
#